data_cbeac1da0c3bb810b01a5bdc6463ef6c
#
_entry.id   cbeac1da0c3bb810b01a5bdc6463ef6c
#
_cell.length_a   1.000
_cell.length_b   1.000
_cell.length_c   1.000
_cell.angle_alpha   90.00
_cell.angle_beta   90.00
_cell.angle_gamma   90.00
#
_symmetry.space_group_name_H-M   'P 1'
#
loop_
_entity.id
_entity.type
_entity.pdbx_description
1 polymer ?
#
loop_
_entity_poly.entity_id
_entity_poly.type
_entity_poly.pdbx_seq_one_letter_code
_entity_poly.pdbx_strand_id
1 'polypeptide(L)'
;MIAGFRAKAEEHGLKLLFLPVRIIDAESAFERQYNQLLNFADTPHIDGLVSVTSSFMSAGSHDATLAALARCAHIPMVSIGLRLPWAPTIVPDNATGFRALINHLIADHGYNRIAFMRGRESNPDAIARFEVFQECMHAAGLAIDESLVVDGQFDHYHGRIAMETLLERRIPFDALVAANDEMALASMSVAAERGLRIPEDLAVVGFDDLLSLHHSGPPLSTVRQPMQEQAELAIEVLLARLRGETVSETYTVPTRLVLRQTCGCLGERSAPAGTSTLAVSRDGETVPIADLLNAAAVQDEQRSAYRNHLARLNATLFEDDAKAFEDCVSEVAANCLTQYGDLSPLQALLFVMHRRLFEEGTLSRQELQRFGERLQHGQILISNAYALDQVRITFASKFSDTQFIGQLRARVSSFELEQTLNLIEGAIARLGLRSCHVGLYDSPVSFGDIRHSEPPASAHLIFSVVDGARQNSGSAPSFPATHLVPGELFHGSDFEVMGLFPVCQLNHHFGYLALDITSPPTTRLETIIEEISATLCGALVAAELARARDLLRNDLENASLNNRRLADLAERDELTGLYNRRGFFNQARSVMTSDEGRPLIVFFADLDRLKYINDTFGHKEGDFAIRMAAQILAKAFRTGDIVSRMGGDEFVILGVECPTFAMERIRNRIYKMFDTFNACSGKPYPLGCSIGFYEIPENAATLLETVISQADAYLYEEKARRKALRGAEAGETRTTDRRHPPHR
;
A
#
# COMPACT_ATOMS: atom_id res chain seq x y z
N MET A 1 -19.96 -7.36 -17.30
CA MET A 1 -19.14 -8.59 -17.25
C MET A 1 -19.16 -9.23 -15.85
N ILE A 2 -18.77 -8.56 -14.75
CA ILE A 2 -18.81 -9.14 -13.38
C ILE A 2 -20.19 -9.67 -13.00
N ALA A 3 -21.27 -8.96 -13.37
CA ALA A 3 -22.64 -9.42 -13.15
C ALA A 3 -22.96 -10.75 -13.85
N GLY A 4 -22.47 -10.95 -15.09
CA GLY A 4 -22.63 -12.21 -15.82
C GLY A 4 -21.86 -13.37 -15.17
N PHE A 5 -20.60 -13.12 -14.77
CA PHE A 5 -19.83 -14.12 -14.02
C PHE A 5 -20.53 -14.51 -12.72
N ARG A 6 -21.04 -13.53 -11.95
CA ARG A 6 -21.75 -13.79 -10.71
C ARG A 6 -23.02 -14.60 -10.92
N ALA A 7 -23.86 -14.20 -11.88
CA ALA A 7 -25.12 -14.91 -12.16
C ALA A 7 -24.89 -16.40 -12.48
N LYS A 8 -23.86 -16.69 -13.29
CA LYS A 8 -23.53 -18.08 -13.63
C LYS A 8 -22.83 -18.82 -12.49
N ALA A 9 -22.02 -18.13 -11.70
CA ALA A 9 -21.40 -18.74 -10.51
C ALA A 9 -22.45 -19.16 -9.47
N GLU A 10 -23.45 -18.30 -9.24
CA GLU A 10 -24.57 -18.59 -8.34
C GLU A 10 -25.40 -19.79 -8.87
N GLU A 11 -25.74 -19.81 -10.17
CA GLU A 11 -26.46 -20.90 -10.84
C GLU A 11 -25.77 -22.26 -10.65
N HIS A 12 -24.45 -22.29 -10.73
CA HIS A 12 -23.64 -23.52 -10.66
C HIS A 12 -22.97 -23.77 -9.28
N GLY A 13 -23.23 -22.92 -8.28
CA GLY A 13 -22.62 -23.05 -6.96
C GLY A 13 -21.11 -22.86 -6.93
N LEU A 14 -20.58 -22.00 -7.81
CA LEU A 14 -19.15 -21.72 -7.94
C LEU A 14 -18.73 -20.59 -7.00
N LYS A 15 -17.49 -20.63 -6.55
CA LYS A 15 -16.80 -19.50 -5.90
C LYS A 15 -15.88 -18.82 -6.90
N LEU A 16 -16.00 -17.50 -7.02
CA LEU A 16 -15.19 -16.71 -7.93
C LEU A 16 -14.09 -15.97 -7.18
N LEU A 17 -12.88 -16.06 -7.69
CA LEU A 17 -11.76 -15.24 -7.27
C LEU A 17 -11.42 -14.26 -8.39
N PHE A 18 -11.53 -12.97 -8.12
CA PHE A 18 -11.20 -11.90 -9.06
C PHE A 18 -9.79 -11.38 -8.79
N LEU A 19 -8.92 -11.49 -9.79
CA LEU A 19 -7.55 -10.98 -9.76
C LEU A 19 -7.47 -9.75 -10.68
N PRO A 20 -7.37 -8.53 -10.14
CA PRO A 20 -7.23 -7.32 -10.96
C PRO A 20 -5.82 -7.24 -11.53
N VAL A 21 -5.65 -7.73 -12.74
CA VAL A 21 -4.39 -7.64 -13.49
C VAL A 21 -4.41 -6.36 -14.32
N ARG A 22 -3.29 -5.67 -14.39
CA ARG A 22 -3.08 -4.45 -15.16
C ARG A 22 -2.21 -4.73 -16.40
N ILE A 23 -1.79 -3.69 -17.12
CA ILE A 23 -0.94 -3.82 -18.30
C ILE A 23 0.33 -4.61 -17.94
N ILE A 24 0.56 -5.73 -18.62
CA ILE A 24 1.61 -6.70 -18.24
C ILE A 24 3.01 -6.11 -18.35
N ASP A 25 3.28 -5.33 -19.38
CA ASP A 25 4.56 -4.68 -19.69
C ASP A 25 4.58 -3.19 -19.33
N ALA A 26 3.75 -2.76 -18.39
CA ALA A 26 3.69 -1.37 -17.98
C ALA A 26 5.05 -0.86 -17.47
N GLU A 27 5.39 0.38 -17.83
CA GLU A 27 6.58 1.08 -17.31
C GLU A 27 6.45 1.40 -15.82
N SER A 28 5.22 1.63 -15.35
CA SER A 28 4.91 1.92 -13.96
C SER A 28 5.21 0.72 -13.05
N ALA A 29 6.03 0.95 -12.02
CA ALA A 29 6.30 -0.06 -10.99
C ALA A 29 5.02 -0.48 -10.25
N PHE A 30 4.08 0.43 -10.07
CA PHE A 30 2.79 0.19 -9.43
C PHE A 30 1.93 -0.80 -10.22
N GLU A 31 1.79 -0.61 -11.53
CA GLU A 31 1.01 -1.54 -12.38
C GLU A 31 1.65 -2.93 -12.43
N ARG A 32 2.99 -2.99 -12.51
CA ARG A 32 3.71 -4.28 -12.47
C ARG A 32 3.47 -5.04 -11.17
N GLN A 33 3.25 -4.37 -10.05
CA GLN A 33 2.98 -5.03 -8.78
C GLN A 33 1.60 -5.67 -8.72
N TYR A 34 0.59 -5.07 -9.33
CA TYR A 34 -0.72 -5.72 -9.48
C TYR A 34 -0.61 -7.04 -10.22
N ASN A 35 0.26 -7.10 -11.23
CA ASN A 35 0.45 -8.30 -12.05
C ASN A 35 1.11 -9.47 -11.29
N GLN A 36 1.72 -9.22 -10.13
CA GLN A 36 2.21 -10.29 -9.26
C GLN A 36 1.08 -11.20 -8.73
N LEU A 37 -0.16 -10.71 -8.71
CA LEU A 37 -1.32 -11.51 -8.36
C LEU A 37 -1.56 -12.68 -9.30
N LEU A 38 -1.04 -12.64 -10.54
CA LEU A 38 -1.06 -13.78 -11.46
C LEU A 38 -0.32 -15.02 -10.92
N ASN A 39 0.64 -14.83 -10.01
CA ASN A 39 1.34 -15.94 -9.38
C ASN A 39 0.40 -16.78 -8.49
N PHE A 40 -0.72 -16.21 -8.04
CA PHE A 40 -1.76 -16.92 -7.30
C PHE A 40 -2.78 -17.64 -8.19
N ALA A 41 -2.78 -17.40 -9.50
CA ALA A 41 -3.60 -18.16 -10.43
C ALA A 41 -3.09 -19.62 -10.58
N ASP A 42 -1.80 -19.85 -10.31
CA ASP A 42 -1.17 -21.17 -10.35
C ASP A 42 -1.14 -21.80 -8.93
N THR A 43 -2.31 -22.11 -8.41
CA THR A 43 -2.44 -22.71 -7.09
C THR A 43 -3.35 -23.95 -7.15
N PRO A 44 -3.17 -24.94 -6.25
CA PRO A 44 -3.97 -26.17 -6.25
C PRO A 44 -5.45 -25.95 -5.89
N HIS A 45 -5.86 -24.72 -5.55
CA HIS A 45 -7.23 -24.39 -5.17
C HIS A 45 -8.03 -23.73 -6.31
N ILE A 46 -7.43 -23.54 -7.49
CA ILE A 46 -8.10 -22.97 -8.66
C ILE A 46 -8.33 -24.10 -9.67
N ASP A 47 -9.60 -24.45 -9.86
CA ASP A 47 -10.01 -25.50 -10.80
C ASP A 47 -9.98 -25.02 -12.25
N GLY A 48 -10.20 -23.72 -12.47
CA GLY A 48 -10.21 -23.17 -13.82
C GLY A 48 -10.04 -21.64 -13.83
N LEU A 49 -9.66 -21.10 -14.97
CA LEU A 49 -9.34 -19.68 -15.16
C LEU A 49 -10.12 -19.08 -16.33
N VAL A 50 -10.75 -17.93 -16.10
CA VAL A 50 -11.25 -17.07 -17.18
C VAL A 50 -10.38 -15.83 -17.26
N SER A 51 -9.72 -15.61 -18.39
CA SER A 51 -8.90 -14.44 -18.63
C SER A 51 -9.63 -13.41 -19.49
N VAL A 52 -9.88 -12.20 -18.96
CA VAL A 52 -10.47 -11.08 -19.70
C VAL A 52 -9.35 -10.27 -20.34
N THR A 53 -8.80 -10.79 -21.43
CA THR A 53 -7.59 -10.26 -22.07
C THR A 53 -7.83 -8.97 -22.84
N SER A 54 -9.05 -8.68 -23.26
CA SER A 54 -9.40 -7.40 -23.89
C SER A 54 -9.05 -6.19 -23.03
N SER A 55 -9.12 -6.34 -21.69
CA SER A 55 -8.77 -5.29 -20.74
C SER A 55 -7.25 -5.01 -20.65
N PHE A 56 -6.40 -6.00 -20.96
CA PHE A 56 -4.93 -5.86 -20.92
C PHE A 56 -4.34 -5.34 -22.22
N MET A 57 -5.06 -5.58 -23.33
CA MET A 57 -4.59 -5.28 -24.68
C MET A 57 -4.77 -3.81 -25.08
N SER A 58 -5.49 -3.03 -24.31
CA SER A 58 -5.71 -1.61 -24.64
C SER A 58 -4.40 -0.81 -24.69
N ALA A 59 -3.38 -1.20 -23.92
CA ALA A 59 -2.10 -0.49 -23.85
C ALA A 59 -0.85 -1.40 -23.80
N GLY A 60 -0.99 -2.74 -23.69
CA GLY A 60 0.13 -3.68 -23.52
C GLY A 60 0.57 -4.39 -24.79
N SER A 61 1.72 -5.08 -24.73
CA SER A 61 2.23 -5.93 -25.80
C SER A 61 1.48 -7.27 -25.85
N HIS A 62 1.09 -7.70 -27.05
CA HIS A 62 0.49 -9.01 -27.31
C HIS A 62 1.38 -10.15 -26.80
N ASP A 63 2.66 -10.10 -27.14
CA ASP A 63 3.63 -11.15 -26.79
C ASP A 63 3.86 -11.23 -25.28
N ALA A 64 3.91 -10.09 -24.60
CA ALA A 64 4.07 -10.07 -23.14
C ALA A 64 2.85 -10.68 -22.44
N THR A 65 1.63 -10.39 -22.94
CA THR A 65 0.39 -10.97 -22.41
C THR A 65 0.33 -12.48 -22.64
N LEU A 66 0.69 -12.95 -23.83
CA LEU A 66 0.77 -14.38 -24.13
C LEU A 66 1.80 -15.08 -23.20
N ALA A 67 2.99 -14.51 -23.05
CA ALA A 67 4.02 -15.08 -22.20
C ALA A 67 3.60 -15.17 -20.72
N ALA A 68 2.90 -14.15 -20.20
CA ALA A 68 2.40 -14.15 -18.84
C ALA A 68 1.32 -15.24 -18.63
N LEU A 69 0.36 -15.36 -19.52
CA LEU A 69 -0.72 -16.35 -19.42
C LEU A 69 -0.27 -17.78 -19.73
N ALA A 70 0.80 -17.97 -20.51
CA ALA A 70 1.35 -19.29 -20.82
C ALA A 70 1.81 -20.06 -19.55
N ARG A 71 2.14 -19.38 -18.48
CA ARG A 71 2.48 -20.00 -17.17
C ARG A 71 1.29 -20.76 -16.58
N CYS A 72 0.07 -20.27 -16.83
CA CYS A 72 -1.16 -20.90 -16.36
C CYS A 72 -1.79 -21.85 -17.42
N ALA A 73 -1.09 -22.16 -18.52
CA ALA A 73 -1.64 -22.96 -19.63
C ALA A 73 -2.00 -24.41 -19.24
N HIS A 74 -1.45 -24.91 -18.14
CA HIS A 74 -1.78 -26.23 -17.56
C HIS A 74 -3.12 -26.24 -16.81
N ILE A 75 -3.66 -25.06 -16.44
CA ILE A 75 -4.98 -24.92 -15.82
C ILE A 75 -6.04 -24.81 -16.93
N PRO A 76 -7.18 -25.52 -16.83
CA PRO A 76 -8.30 -25.31 -17.74
C PRO A 76 -8.67 -23.82 -17.82
N MET A 77 -8.56 -23.23 -19.03
CA MET A 77 -8.69 -21.78 -19.20
C MET A 77 -9.65 -21.44 -20.35
N VAL A 78 -10.35 -20.32 -20.23
CA VAL A 78 -11.10 -19.66 -21.30
C VAL A 78 -10.62 -18.22 -21.41
N SER A 79 -10.43 -17.73 -22.64
CA SER A 79 -10.06 -16.33 -22.90
C SER A 79 -11.25 -15.53 -23.43
N ILE A 80 -11.42 -14.31 -22.96
CA ILE A 80 -12.33 -13.32 -23.54
C ILE A 80 -11.48 -12.24 -24.21
N GLY A 81 -11.61 -12.12 -25.53
CA GLY A 81 -10.93 -11.11 -26.35
C GLY A 81 -9.74 -11.69 -27.12
N LEU A 82 -8.63 -12.03 -26.48
CA LEU A 82 -7.41 -12.49 -27.14
C LEU A 82 -7.45 -13.99 -27.46
N ARG A 83 -7.08 -14.36 -28.67
CA ARG A 83 -6.89 -15.77 -29.04
C ARG A 83 -5.65 -16.35 -28.40
N LEU A 84 -5.85 -17.37 -27.55
CA LEU A 84 -4.78 -18.12 -26.90
C LEU A 84 -4.61 -19.49 -27.58
N PRO A 85 -3.40 -19.94 -27.93
CA PRO A 85 -3.18 -21.23 -28.61
C PRO A 85 -3.62 -22.47 -27.81
N TRP A 86 -3.78 -22.33 -26.48
CA TRP A 86 -4.10 -23.41 -25.54
C TRP A 86 -5.48 -23.34 -24.91
N ALA A 87 -6.27 -22.29 -25.23
CA ALA A 87 -7.56 -22.05 -24.61
C ALA A 87 -8.61 -21.62 -25.63
N PRO A 88 -9.87 -22.07 -25.48
CA PRO A 88 -10.98 -21.53 -26.25
C PRO A 88 -11.12 -20.03 -25.99
N THR A 89 -11.53 -19.32 -27.05
CA THR A 89 -11.61 -17.86 -27.02
C THR A 89 -13.03 -17.41 -27.35
N ILE A 90 -13.52 -16.45 -26.56
CA ILE A 90 -14.79 -15.76 -26.79
C ILE A 90 -14.49 -14.35 -27.27
N VAL A 91 -15.02 -13.99 -28.42
CA VAL A 91 -14.82 -12.68 -29.07
C VAL A 91 -16.15 -12.01 -29.39
N PRO A 92 -16.24 -10.68 -29.37
CA PRO A 92 -17.40 -9.98 -29.90
C PRO A 92 -17.44 -10.09 -31.42
N ASP A 93 -18.62 -10.07 -32.01
CA ASP A 93 -18.79 -9.90 -33.45
C ASP A 93 -18.53 -8.43 -33.81
N ASN A 94 -17.29 -8.12 -34.15
CA ASN A 94 -16.90 -6.77 -34.56
C ASN A 94 -17.53 -6.32 -35.89
N ALA A 95 -18.08 -7.24 -36.66
CA ALA A 95 -18.56 -6.92 -38.01
C ALA A 95 -20.05 -6.54 -38.04
N THR A 96 -20.94 -7.36 -37.50
CA THR A 96 -22.40 -7.21 -37.75
C THR A 96 -22.93 -5.88 -37.20
N GLY A 97 -22.72 -5.59 -35.95
CA GLY A 97 -23.21 -4.33 -35.33
C GLY A 97 -22.54 -3.09 -35.93
N PHE A 98 -21.23 -3.17 -36.18
CA PHE A 98 -20.47 -2.04 -36.69
C PHE A 98 -20.80 -1.73 -38.16
N ARG A 99 -20.96 -2.75 -38.95
CA ARG A 99 -21.46 -2.62 -40.33
C ARG A 99 -22.84 -1.97 -40.38
N ALA A 100 -23.74 -2.38 -39.46
CA ALA A 100 -25.06 -1.79 -39.36
C ALA A 100 -24.98 -0.29 -38.99
N LEU A 101 -24.07 0.08 -38.09
CA LEU A 101 -23.83 1.48 -37.68
C LEU A 101 -23.34 2.34 -38.87
N ILE A 102 -22.31 1.86 -39.59
CA ILE A 102 -21.72 2.60 -40.71
C ILE A 102 -22.73 2.72 -41.86
N ASN A 103 -23.43 1.63 -42.21
CA ASN A 103 -24.46 1.68 -43.23
C ASN A 103 -25.61 2.63 -42.86
N HIS A 104 -25.98 2.72 -41.58
CA HIS A 104 -26.95 3.68 -41.08
C HIS A 104 -26.49 5.13 -41.33
N LEU A 105 -25.23 5.46 -41.07
CA LEU A 105 -24.69 6.80 -41.36
C LEU A 105 -24.75 7.12 -42.86
N ILE A 106 -24.42 6.15 -43.70
CA ILE A 106 -24.37 6.35 -45.15
C ILE A 106 -25.77 6.36 -45.76
N ALA A 107 -26.60 5.33 -45.48
CA ALA A 107 -27.88 5.13 -46.17
C ALA A 107 -29.02 5.95 -45.59
N ASP A 108 -29.09 6.09 -44.25
CA ASP A 108 -30.21 6.76 -43.59
C ASP A 108 -29.95 8.28 -43.41
N HIS A 109 -28.67 8.69 -43.19
CA HIS A 109 -28.30 10.09 -43.01
C HIS A 109 -27.61 10.72 -44.22
N GLY A 110 -27.15 9.93 -45.20
CA GLY A 110 -26.49 10.42 -46.41
C GLY A 110 -25.10 11.00 -46.22
N TYR A 111 -24.44 10.68 -45.09
CA TYR A 111 -23.06 11.10 -44.85
C TYR A 111 -22.12 10.44 -45.85
N ASN A 112 -21.26 11.22 -46.47
CA ASN A 112 -20.36 10.75 -47.52
C ASN A 112 -18.88 11.09 -47.29
N ARG A 113 -18.58 11.94 -46.36
CA ARG A 113 -17.22 12.28 -45.92
C ARG A 113 -17.06 11.89 -44.45
N ILE A 114 -16.72 10.63 -44.23
CA ILE A 114 -16.70 10.02 -42.90
C ILE A 114 -15.23 9.88 -42.44
N ALA A 115 -14.89 10.53 -41.32
CA ALA A 115 -13.63 10.36 -40.67
C ALA A 115 -13.64 9.08 -39.83
N PHE A 116 -12.48 8.45 -39.70
CA PHE A 116 -12.32 7.26 -38.87
C PHE A 116 -11.22 7.43 -37.85
N MET A 117 -11.52 7.15 -36.56
CA MET A 117 -10.55 7.16 -35.49
C MET A 117 -10.23 5.73 -35.08
N ARG A 118 -9.02 5.27 -35.40
CA ARG A 118 -8.53 3.92 -35.13
C ARG A 118 -8.24 3.71 -33.66
N GLY A 119 -8.36 2.44 -33.22
CA GLY A 119 -7.62 1.96 -32.07
C GLY A 119 -6.15 1.64 -32.40
N ARG A 120 -5.44 1.00 -31.48
CA ARG A 120 -4.04 0.59 -31.70
C ARG A 120 -3.90 -0.39 -32.85
N GLU A 121 -2.91 -0.18 -33.70
CA GLU A 121 -2.62 -1.08 -34.83
C GLU A 121 -2.30 -2.53 -34.42
N SER A 122 -1.77 -2.74 -33.20
CA SER A 122 -1.50 -4.07 -32.69
C SER A 122 -2.74 -4.80 -32.14
N ASN A 123 -3.89 -4.11 -32.04
CA ASN A 123 -5.11 -4.69 -31.46
C ASN A 123 -5.99 -5.33 -32.56
N PRO A 124 -6.31 -6.64 -32.48
CA PRO A 124 -7.11 -7.34 -33.46
C PRO A 124 -8.50 -6.74 -33.66
N ASP A 125 -9.15 -6.23 -32.60
CA ASP A 125 -10.47 -5.60 -32.70
C ASP A 125 -10.40 -4.27 -33.46
N ALA A 126 -9.33 -3.49 -33.27
CA ALA A 126 -9.10 -2.25 -34.00
C ALA A 126 -8.94 -2.52 -35.50
N ILE A 127 -8.16 -3.54 -35.85
CA ILE A 127 -7.96 -3.97 -37.23
C ILE A 127 -9.30 -4.39 -37.86
N ALA A 128 -10.04 -5.29 -37.19
CA ALA A 128 -11.31 -5.80 -37.70
C ALA A 128 -12.36 -4.69 -37.91
N ARG A 129 -12.46 -3.72 -36.95
CA ARG A 129 -13.39 -2.59 -37.10
C ARG A 129 -13.00 -1.66 -38.25
N PHE A 130 -11.71 -1.43 -38.44
CA PHE A 130 -11.25 -0.63 -39.59
C PHE A 130 -11.50 -1.32 -40.94
N GLU A 131 -11.27 -2.64 -41.02
CA GLU A 131 -11.58 -3.43 -42.19
C GLU A 131 -13.09 -3.35 -42.54
N VAL A 132 -13.97 -3.48 -41.54
CA VAL A 132 -15.42 -3.31 -41.72
C VAL A 132 -15.79 -1.92 -42.22
N PHE A 133 -15.14 -0.87 -41.70
CA PHE A 133 -15.32 0.49 -42.19
C PHE A 133 -14.92 0.60 -43.64
N GLN A 134 -13.78 0.08 -44.04
CA GLN A 134 -13.31 0.10 -45.41
C GLN A 134 -14.26 -0.65 -46.36
N GLU A 135 -14.74 -1.82 -45.95
CA GLU A 135 -15.72 -2.59 -46.73
C GLU A 135 -17.04 -1.82 -46.95
N CYS A 136 -17.56 -1.15 -45.89
CA CYS A 136 -18.79 -0.37 -45.99
C CYS A 136 -18.63 0.84 -46.93
N MET A 137 -17.54 1.60 -46.76
CA MET A 137 -17.23 2.74 -47.65
C MET A 137 -17.10 2.29 -49.11
N HIS A 138 -16.39 1.20 -49.35
CA HIS A 138 -16.22 0.66 -50.70
C HIS A 138 -17.54 0.16 -51.30
N ALA A 139 -18.35 -0.56 -50.53
CA ALA A 139 -19.66 -1.05 -50.96
C ALA A 139 -20.62 0.09 -51.34
N ALA A 140 -20.50 1.24 -50.66
CA ALA A 140 -21.26 2.46 -50.94
C ALA A 140 -20.67 3.30 -52.09
N GLY A 141 -19.52 2.90 -52.67
CA GLY A 141 -18.83 3.67 -53.70
C GLY A 141 -18.17 4.96 -53.20
N LEU A 142 -17.93 5.05 -51.88
CA LEU A 142 -17.31 6.20 -51.25
C LEU A 142 -15.78 6.00 -51.11
N ALA A 143 -15.03 7.05 -51.45
CA ALA A 143 -13.57 7.03 -51.28
C ALA A 143 -13.19 7.25 -49.81
N ILE A 144 -12.21 6.51 -49.34
CA ILE A 144 -11.60 6.73 -48.05
C ILE A 144 -10.50 7.78 -48.24
N ASP A 145 -10.62 8.89 -47.52
CA ASP A 145 -9.59 9.92 -47.48
C ASP A 145 -8.66 9.59 -46.29
N GLU A 146 -7.44 9.16 -46.58
CA GLU A 146 -6.45 8.81 -45.54
C GLU A 146 -6.13 10.01 -44.60
N SER A 147 -6.36 11.23 -45.07
CA SER A 147 -6.23 12.43 -44.23
C SER A 147 -7.35 12.57 -43.20
N LEU A 148 -8.43 11.84 -43.30
CA LEU A 148 -9.53 11.72 -42.36
C LEU A 148 -9.41 10.47 -41.46
N VAL A 149 -8.34 9.70 -41.60
CA VAL A 149 -8.02 8.58 -40.70
C VAL A 149 -6.98 9.02 -39.69
N VAL A 150 -7.26 8.80 -38.42
CA VAL A 150 -6.39 9.17 -37.30
C VAL A 150 -6.30 8.06 -36.26
N ASP A 151 -5.26 8.09 -35.47
CA ASP A 151 -5.00 7.07 -34.42
C ASP A 151 -5.34 7.62 -33.05
N GLY A 152 -6.32 7.03 -32.38
CA GLY A 152 -6.82 7.43 -31.06
C GLY A 152 -6.50 6.42 -29.95
N GLN A 153 -5.77 5.33 -30.24
CA GLN A 153 -5.16 4.39 -29.27
C GLN A 153 -6.15 3.72 -28.28
N PHE A 154 -7.45 3.82 -28.46
CA PHE A 154 -8.52 3.34 -27.59
C PHE A 154 -8.63 4.06 -26.23
N ASP A 155 -8.01 5.20 -26.04
CA ASP A 155 -8.09 5.96 -24.80
C ASP A 155 -8.54 7.42 -25.01
N HIS A 156 -9.00 8.02 -23.93
CA HIS A 156 -9.53 9.39 -23.94
C HIS A 156 -8.46 10.44 -24.29
N TYR A 157 -7.23 10.29 -23.80
CA TYR A 157 -6.16 11.26 -24.01
C TYR A 157 -5.75 11.35 -25.48
N HIS A 158 -5.47 10.20 -26.10
CA HIS A 158 -5.10 10.14 -27.51
C HIS A 158 -6.29 10.44 -28.42
N GLY A 159 -7.51 10.07 -28.01
CA GLY A 159 -8.74 10.45 -28.71
C GLY A 159 -8.91 11.97 -28.81
N ARG A 160 -8.62 12.73 -27.76
CA ARG A 160 -8.60 14.20 -27.82
C ARG A 160 -7.58 14.72 -28.83
N ILE A 161 -6.34 14.24 -28.77
CA ILE A 161 -5.25 14.64 -29.68
C ILE A 161 -5.64 14.33 -31.15
N ALA A 162 -6.19 13.14 -31.37
CA ALA A 162 -6.62 12.72 -32.70
C ALA A 162 -7.73 13.61 -33.27
N MET A 163 -8.72 13.99 -32.45
CA MET A 163 -9.78 14.90 -32.85
C MET A 163 -9.26 16.32 -33.11
N GLU A 164 -8.38 16.84 -32.25
CA GLU A 164 -7.72 18.13 -32.49
C GLU A 164 -6.94 18.12 -33.81
N THR A 165 -6.22 17.03 -34.10
CA THR A 165 -5.49 16.84 -35.37
C THR A 165 -6.42 16.86 -36.58
N LEU A 166 -7.57 16.18 -36.51
CA LEU A 166 -8.58 16.21 -37.59
C LEU A 166 -9.07 17.62 -37.87
N LEU A 167 -9.43 18.37 -36.82
CA LEU A 167 -9.93 19.73 -36.96
C LEU A 167 -8.85 20.71 -37.47
N GLU A 168 -7.60 20.54 -37.08
CA GLU A 168 -6.47 21.38 -37.53
C GLU A 168 -6.16 21.17 -39.02
N ARG A 169 -6.39 19.98 -39.56
CA ARG A 169 -6.25 19.72 -41.01
C ARG A 169 -7.23 20.52 -41.86
N ARG A 170 -8.31 21.06 -41.26
CA ARG A 170 -9.37 21.85 -41.94
C ARG A 170 -9.97 21.15 -43.16
N ILE A 171 -9.93 19.85 -43.18
CA ILE A 171 -10.60 19.03 -44.22
C ILE A 171 -12.02 18.79 -43.71
N PRO A 172 -13.07 19.19 -44.48
CA PRO A 172 -14.43 19.02 -44.00
C PRO A 172 -14.80 17.53 -43.98
N PHE A 173 -15.53 17.10 -42.95
CA PHE A 173 -16.14 15.79 -42.80
C PHE A 173 -17.49 15.90 -42.10
N ASP A 174 -18.41 14.98 -42.41
CA ASP A 174 -19.81 15.02 -41.98
C ASP A 174 -20.02 14.21 -40.71
N ALA A 175 -19.23 13.12 -40.55
CA ALA A 175 -19.35 12.20 -39.43
C ALA A 175 -17.98 11.68 -39.00
N LEU A 176 -17.86 11.38 -37.72
CA LEU A 176 -16.72 10.67 -37.10
C LEU A 176 -17.17 9.31 -36.60
N VAL A 177 -16.55 8.25 -37.10
CA VAL A 177 -16.68 6.90 -36.57
C VAL A 177 -15.46 6.60 -35.71
N ALA A 178 -15.64 6.56 -34.40
CA ALA A 178 -14.60 6.15 -33.47
C ALA A 178 -14.66 4.65 -33.22
N ALA A 179 -13.51 3.98 -33.19
CA ALA A 179 -13.43 2.55 -32.99
C ALA A 179 -13.84 2.10 -31.57
N ASN A 180 -13.96 3.05 -30.60
CA ASN A 180 -14.61 2.81 -29.30
C ASN A 180 -15.29 4.08 -28.77
N ASP A 181 -16.05 3.93 -27.70
CA ASP A 181 -16.82 5.00 -27.07
C ASP A 181 -15.95 6.02 -26.32
N GLU A 182 -14.85 5.60 -25.72
CA GLU A 182 -13.93 6.48 -25.01
C GLU A 182 -13.35 7.56 -25.91
N MET A 183 -12.93 7.15 -27.11
CA MET A 183 -12.46 8.07 -28.14
C MET A 183 -13.59 8.94 -28.72
N ALA A 184 -14.80 8.38 -28.85
CA ALA A 184 -15.98 9.13 -29.29
C ALA A 184 -16.29 10.27 -28.30
N LEU A 185 -16.32 10.01 -27.00
CA LEU A 185 -16.53 11.00 -25.93
C LEU A 185 -15.45 12.08 -25.91
N ALA A 186 -14.20 11.65 -26.05
CA ALA A 186 -13.08 12.58 -26.16
C ALA A 186 -13.27 13.54 -27.32
N SER A 187 -13.72 13.02 -28.48
CA SER A 187 -14.01 13.80 -29.67
C SER A 187 -15.18 14.75 -29.49
N MET A 188 -16.24 14.31 -28.81
CA MET A 188 -17.40 15.15 -28.49
C MET A 188 -16.99 16.33 -27.57
N SER A 189 -16.12 16.09 -26.60
CA SER A 189 -15.61 17.12 -25.72
C SER A 189 -14.82 18.18 -26.48
N VAL A 190 -13.93 17.77 -27.39
CA VAL A 190 -13.15 18.67 -28.24
C VAL A 190 -14.06 19.44 -29.19
N ALA A 191 -15.06 18.80 -29.79
CA ALA A 191 -16.04 19.45 -30.67
C ALA A 191 -16.79 20.56 -29.93
N ALA A 192 -17.26 20.29 -28.71
CA ALA A 192 -17.94 21.29 -27.88
C ALA A 192 -17.01 22.48 -27.51
N GLU A 193 -15.76 22.23 -27.17
CA GLU A 193 -14.74 23.25 -26.89
C GLU A 193 -14.48 24.14 -28.12
N ARG A 194 -14.65 23.60 -29.33
CA ARG A 194 -14.51 24.32 -30.61
C ARG A 194 -15.82 24.93 -31.11
N GLY A 195 -16.92 24.79 -30.37
CA GLY A 195 -18.24 25.34 -30.70
C GLY A 195 -18.98 24.59 -31.77
N LEU A 196 -18.59 23.34 -32.08
CA LEU A 196 -19.31 22.47 -33.03
C LEU A 196 -20.47 21.79 -32.28
N ARG A 197 -21.64 21.77 -32.94
CA ARG A 197 -22.83 21.12 -32.42
C ARG A 197 -22.91 19.69 -32.94
N ILE A 198 -23.22 18.78 -32.05
CA ILE A 198 -23.45 17.37 -32.39
C ILE A 198 -24.92 17.07 -32.18
N PRO A 199 -25.65 16.57 -33.19
CA PRO A 199 -25.15 16.10 -34.50
C PRO A 199 -25.18 17.13 -35.62
N GLU A 200 -25.62 18.38 -35.39
CA GLU A 200 -25.97 19.35 -36.46
C GLU A 200 -24.79 19.74 -37.34
N ASP A 201 -23.61 19.94 -36.75
CA ASP A 201 -22.39 20.32 -37.48
C ASP A 201 -21.48 19.11 -37.71
N LEU A 202 -21.57 18.05 -36.88
CA LEU A 202 -20.77 16.83 -36.94
C LEU A 202 -21.48 15.68 -36.24
N ALA A 203 -21.74 14.57 -36.94
CA ALA A 203 -22.16 13.34 -36.30
C ALA A 203 -20.99 12.59 -35.67
N VAL A 204 -21.20 11.99 -34.49
CA VAL A 204 -20.17 11.18 -33.79
C VAL A 204 -20.78 9.84 -33.36
N VAL A 205 -20.11 8.72 -33.66
CA VAL A 205 -20.54 7.40 -33.24
C VAL A 205 -19.38 6.59 -32.69
N GLY A 206 -19.70 5.60 -31.85
CA GLY A 206 -18.70 4.80 -31.14
C GLY A 206 -18.95 3.29 -31.19
N PHE A 207 -18.33 2.55 -30.29
CA PHE A 207 -18.47 1.12 -30.08
C PHE A 207 -18.20 0.82 -28.59
N ASP A 208 -18.95 -0.05 -27.96
CA ASP A 208 -18.89 -0.65 -26.61
C ASP A 208 -20.22 -0.52 -25.86
N ASP A 209 -20.91 0.61 -25.92
CA ASP A 209 -22.09 1.00 -25.15
C ASP A 209 -21.82 1.04 -23.64
N LEU A 210 -20.81 1.83 -23.26
CA LEU A 210 -20.43 2.01 -21.87
C LEU A 210 -21.55 2.70 -21.07
N LEU A 211 -21.85 2.21 -19.86
CA LEU A 211 -22.90 2.77 -18.99
C LEU A 211 -22.69 4.26 -18.65
N SER A 212 -21.45 4.71 -18.59
CA SER A 212 -21.10 6.12 -18.37
C SER A 212 -21.58 7.07 -19.48
N LEU A 213 -21.91 6.53 -20.65
CA LEU A 213 -22.32 7.29 -21.85
C LEU A 213 -23.79 7.62 -21.92
N HIS A 214 -24.61 6.97 -21.11
CA HIS A 214 -26.05 7.25 -21.08
C HIS A 214 -26.35 8.70 -20.64
N HIS A 215 -25.35 9.41 -20.14
CA HIS A 215 -25.44 10.76 -19.56
C HIS A 215 -24.61 11.81 -20.33
N SER A 216 -23.99 11.44 -21.46
CA SER A 216 -23.40 12.44 -22.34
C SER A 216 -24.51 13.28 -22.98
N GLY A 217 -24.34 14.54 -23.11
CA GLY A 217 -25.27 15.38 -23.87
C GLY A 217 -24.60 15.84 -25.17
N PRO A 218 -25.07 15.39 -26.35
CA PRO A 218 -26.16 14.46 -26.65
C PRO A 218 -25.76 12.97 -26.43
N PRO A 219 -26.75 12.07 -26.20
CA PRO A 219 -26.51 10.63 -26.03
C PRO A 219 -25.84 9.99 -27.24
N LEU A 220 -24.75 9.25 -27.01
CA LEU A 220 -23.92 8.65 -28.05
C LEU A 220 -24.61 7.44 -28.73
N SER A 221 -24.69 7.46 -30.03
CA SER A 221 -25.04 6.29 -30.87
C SER A 221 -23.82 5.38 -30.99
N THR A 222 -24.00 4.09 -30.73
CA THR A 222 -22.90 3.16 -30.58
C THR A 222 -23.30 1.72 -30.94
N VAL A 223 -22.37 0.79 -30.79
CA VAL A 223 -22.61 -0.66 -30.89
C VAL A 223 -22.40 -1.28 -29.53
N ARG A 224 -23.41 -1.97 -28.99
CA ARG A 224 -23.31 -2.64 -27.69
C ARG A 224 -22.51 -3.92 -27.80
N GLN A 225 -21.44 -4.00 -27.03
CA GLN A 225 -20.76 -5.26 -26.74
C GLN A 225 -21.58 -6.10 -25.75
N PRO A 226 -21.77 -7.39 -26.02
CA PRO A 226 -22.51 -8.30 -25.14
C PRO A 226 -21.63 -8.81 -23.99
N MET A 227 -21.10 -7.90 -23.14
CA MET A 227 -20.14 -8.24 -22.08
C MET A 227 -20.69 -9.22 -21.04
N GLN A 228 -21.99 -9.14 -20.76
CA GLN A 228 -22.63 -10.06 -19.82
C GLN A 228 -22.72 -11.45 -20.43
N GLU A 229 -23.22 -11.55 -21.66
CA GLU A 229 -23.37 -12.81 -22.40
C GLU A 229 -22.00 -13.47 -22.66
N GLN A 230 -20.95 -12.69 -22.89
CA GLN A 230 -19.58 -13.22 -23.01
C GLN A 230 -19.10 -13.84 -21.69
N ALA A 231 -19.38 -13.19 -20.55
CA ALA A 231 -19.01 -13.70 -19.22
C ALA A 231 -19.79 -14.99 -18.87
N GLU A 232 -21.09 -15.00 -19.15
CA GLU A 232 -21.96 -16.18 -18.94
C GLU A 232 -21.46 -17.36 -19.78
N LEU A 233 -21.20 -17.12 -21.09
CA LEU A 233 -20.68 -18.14 -22.01
C LEU A 233 -19.29 -18.64 -21.56
N ALA A 234 -18.45 -17.78 -21.02
CA ALA A 234 -17.11 -18.17 -20.56
C ALA A 234 -17.17 -19.19 -19.41
N ILE A 235 -18.09 -19.00 -18.48
CA ILE A 235 -18.30 -19.97 -17.39
C ILE A 235 -18.82 -21.30 -17.95
N GLU A 236 -19.79 -21.27 -18.85
CA GLU A 236 -20.33 -22.50 -19.46
C GLU A 236 -19.26 -23.28 -20.21
N VAL A 237 -18.46 -22.60 -21.04
CA VAL A 237 -17.36 -23.21 -21.78
C VAL A 237 -16.27 -23.76 -20.86
N LEU A 238 -15.96 -23.03 -19.77
CA LEU A 238 -14.99 -23.50 -18.78
C LEU A 238 -15.51 -24.75 -18.06
N LEU A 239 -16.76 -24.77 -17.64
CA LEU A 239 -17.37 -25.93 -17.00
C LEU A 239 -17.43 -27.16 -17.92
N ALA A 240 -17.76 -26.97 -19.20
CA ALA A 240 -17.73 -28.03 -20.21
C ALA A 240 -16.30 -28.59 -20.33
N ARG A 241 -15.30 -27.73 -20.37
CA ARG A 241 -13.89 -28.13 -20.42
C ARG A 241 -13.44 -28.89 -19.16
N LEU A 242 -13.85 -28.44 -17.98
CA LEU A 242 -13.57 -29.14 -16.71
C LEU A 242 -14.22 -30.53 -16.66
N ARG A 243 -15.38 -30.72 -17.32
CA ARG A 243 -16.03 -32.04 -17.48
C ARG A 243 -15.39 -32.91 -18.56
N GLY A 244 -14.36 -32.41 -19.27
CA GLY A 244 -13.71 -33.12 -20.39
C GLY A 244 -14.51 -33.17 -21.68
N GLU A 245 -15.50 -32.29 -21.83
CA GLU A 245 -16.32 -32.16 -23.05
C GLU A 245 -15.51 -31.46 -24.16
N THR A 246 -15.82 -31.81 -25.43
CA THR A 246 -15.21 -31.13 -26.55
C THR A 246 -15.84 -29.74 -26.75
N VAL A 247 -15.00 -28.71 -26.77
CA VAL A 247 -15.42 -27.32 -26.94
C VAL A 247 -14.84 -26.74 -28.25
N SER A 248 -15.48 -25.74 -28.81
CA SER A 248 -14.97 -25.02 -29.97
C SER A 248 -13.78 -24.15 -29.62
N GLU A 249 -12.85 -23.93 -30.55
CA GLU A 249 -11.69 -23.07 -30.36
C GLU A 249 -12.08 -21.58 -30.22
N THR A 250 -13.15 -21.18 -30.91
CA THR A 250 -13.62 -19.78 -30.93
C THR A 250 -15.14 -19.73 -30.87
N TYR A 251 -15.64 -18.82 -30.03
CA TYR A 251 -17.05 -18.47 -29.92
C TYR A 251 -17.20 -16.98 -30.23
N THR A 252 -18.12 -16.66 -31.16
CA THR A 252 -18.42 -15.27 -31.51
C THR A 252 -19.77 -14.88 -30.95
N VAL A 253 -19.83 -13.81 -30.16
CA VAL A 253 -21.05 -13.31 -29.54
C VAL A 253 -21.54 -12.08 -30.30
N PRO A 254 -22.81 -12.07 -30.78
CA PRO A 254 -23.32 -11.01 -31.64
C PRO A 254 -23.41 -9.66 -30.91
N THR A 255 -22.97 -8.60 -31.56
CA THR A 255 -23.12 -7.22 -31.13
C THR A 255 -24.43 -6.61 -31.59
N ARG A 256 -24.88 -5.55 -30.94
CA ARG A 256 -26.18 -4.88 -31.25
C ARG A 256 -25.98 -3.40 -31.51
N LEU A 257 -26.56 -2.90 -32.59
CA LEU A 257 -26.63 -1.47 -32.89
C LEU A 257 -27.53 -0.76 -31.88
N VAL A 258 -27.06 0.36 -31.35
CA VAL A 258 -27.77 1.22 -30.40
C VAL A 258 -27.76 2.66 -30.92
N LEU A 259 -28.86 3.04 -31.56
CA LEU A 259 -29.04 4.38 -32.11
C LEU A 259 -29.56 5.32 -31.00
N ARG A 260 -28.89 6.47 -30.91
CA ARG A 260 -29.25 7.60 -30.02
C ARG A 260 -29.23 8.90 -30.84
N GLN A 261 -28.74 10.00 -30.27
CA GLN A 261 -28.84 11.32 -30.91
C GLN A 261 -27.63 11.71 -31.74
N THR A 262 -26.43 11.28 -31.36
CA THR A 262 -25.18 11.78 -31.98
C THR A 262 -24.97 11.40 -33.43
N CYS A 263 -25.72 10.41 -33.99
CA CYS A 263 -25.69 10.09 -35.38
C CYS A 263 -26.63 10.95 -36.26
N GLY A 264 -27.48 11.81 -35.66
CA GLY A 264 -28.50 12.58 -36.32
C GLY A 264 -29.92 12.02 -36.17
N CYS A 265 -30.07 10.84 -35.53
CA CYS A 265 -31.40 10.32 -35.21
C CYS A 265 -32.01 11.11 -34.05
N LEU A 266 -33.23 11.56 -34.25
CA LEU A 266 -34.06 12.14 -33.18
C LEU A 266 -34.72 11.03 -32.34
N GLY A 267 -33.94 10.08 -31.83
CA GLY A 267 -34.43 9.05 -30.93
C GLY A 267 -35.44 8.03 -31.46
N GLU A 268 -35.59 7.87 -32.78
CA GLU A 268 -36.73 7.19 -33.38
C GLU A 268 -36.56 5.68 -33.68
N ARG A 269 -35.36 5.08 -33.53
CA ARG A 269 -35.15 3.70 -34.07
C ARG A 269 -34.49 2.74 -33.08
N SER A 270 -35.18 2.40 -32.01
CA SER A 270 -34.88 1.18 -31.25
C SER A 270 -36.15 0.53 -30.71
N ALA A 271 -36.96 -0.01 -31.64
CA ALA A 271 -38.01 -0.96 -31.30
C ALA A 271 -37.93 -2.17 -32.21
N PRO A 272 -38.08 -3.40 -31.70
CA PRO A 272 -38.17 -4.59 -32.51
C PRO A 272 -39.40 -4.46 -33.45
N ALA A 273 -39.17 -4.80 -34.70
CA ALA A 273 -40.24 -4.89 -35.68
C ALA A 273 -41.21 -6.00 -35.25
N GLY A 274 -42.39 -5.62 -34.89
CA GLY A 274 -43.49 -6.55 -34.61
C GLY A 274 -44.48 -6.07 -33.57
N THR A 275 -45.68 -5.75 -34.07
CA THR A 275 -46.99 -5.71 -33.44
C THR A 275 -47.58 -4.38 -32.97
N SER A 276 -48.65 -4.13 -33.67
CA SER A 276 -49.96 -3.49 -33.30
C SER A 276 -50.00 -2.05 -32.85
N THR A 277 -50.74 -1.32 -33.68
CA THR A 277 -51.37 -0.01 -33.52
C THR A 277 -51.92 0.26 -32.12
N LEU A 278 -51.41 1.29 -31.50
CA LEU A 278 -51.85 1.83 -30.21
C LEU A 278 -51.80 3.36 -30.28
N ALA A 279 -52.90 4.00 -29.91
CA ALA A 279 -53.14 5.41 -30.08
C ALA A 279 -52.97 6.23 -28.80
N VAL A 280 -52.28 7.37 -28.84
CA VAL A 280 -52.34 8.47 -27.86
C VAL A 280 -53.47 9.40 -28.34
N SER A 281 -54.64 9.40 -27.69
CA SER A 281 -55.84 10.12 -28.15
C SER A 281 -56.25 11.23 -27.20
N ARG A 282 -56.74 12.33 -27.81
CA ARG A 282 -57.32 13.48 -27.11
C ARG A 282 -58.62 13.16 -26.40
N ASP A 283 -59.37 12.13 -26.82
CA ASP A 283 -60.74 11.85 -26.35
C ASP A 283 -60.82 10.73 -25.32
N GLY A 284 -59.71 10.32 -24.67
CA GLY A 284 -59.72 9.42 -23.52
C GLY A 284 -60.06 7.94 -23.84
N GLU A 285 -60.18 7.55 -25.11
CA GLU A 285 -60.25 6.15 -25.50
C GLU A 285 -58.88 5.49 -25.42
N THR A 286 -58.78 4.64 -24.51
CA THR A 286 -57.62 4.03 -23.90
C THR A 286 -56.87 3.14 -24.86
N VAL A 287 -55.66 3.56 -25.15
CA VAL A 287 -54.55 2.63 -25.36
C VAL A 287 -54.46 1.75 -24.12
N PRO A 288 -54.31 0.44 -24.24
CA PRO A 288 -54.02 -0.35 -23.05
C PRO A 288 -52.72 0.14 -22.44
N ILE A 289 -52.81 0.86 -21.35
CA ILE A 289 -51.66 1.40 -20.57
C ILE A 289 -50.63 0.29 -20.33
N ALA A 290 -51.12 -0.97 -20.23
CA ALA A 290 -50.29 -2.16 -20.13
C ALA A 290 -49.25 -2.29 -21.25
N ASP A 291 -49.63 -1.96 -22.51
CA ASP A 291 -48.73 -2.10 -23.67
C ASP A 291 -47.67 -0.97 -23.72
N LEU A 292 -48.02 0.24 -23.28
CA LEU A 292 -47.07 1.31 -23.12
C LEU A 292 -46.04 1.01 -22.02
N LEU A 293 -46.52 0.44 -20.90
CA LEU A 293 -45.64 0.04 -19.80
C LEU A 293 -44.75 -1.16 -20.17
N ASN A 294 -45.23 -2.09 -20.99
CA ASN A 294 -44.45 -3.17 -21.57
C ASN A 294 -43.41 -2.65 -22.52
N ALA A 295 -43.78 -1.74 -23.43
CA ALA A 295 -42.84 -1.11 -24.37
C ALA A 295 -41.74 -0.29 -23.68
N ALA A 296 -42.05 0.30 -22.53
CA ALA A 296 -41.11 1.04 -21.70
C ALA A 296 -40.33 0.13 -20.73
N ALA A 297 -40.49 -1.21 -20.80
CA ALA A 297 -39.81 -2.19 -19.91
C ALA A 297 -39.97 -1.93 -18.41
N VAL A 298 -41.14 -1.41 -17.99
CA VAL A 298 -41.45 -1.13 -16.57
C VAL A 298 -41.65 -2.43 -15.81
N GLN A 299 -40.96 -2.60 -14.68
CA GLN A 299 -41.07 -3.77 -13.82
C GLN A 299 -42.47 -3.91 -13.19
N ASP A 300 -42.92 -5.13 -12.99
CA ASP A 300 -44.29 -5.40 -12.53
C ASP A 300 -44.68 -4.70 -11.24
N GLU A 301 -43.73 -4.60 -10.29
CA GLU A 301 -43.92 -3.91 -9.01
C GLU A 301 -44.14 -2.40 -9.17
N GLN A 302 -43.61 -1.79 -10.20
CA GLN A 302 -43.68 -0.36 -10.46
C GLN A 302 -44.85 0.04 -11.35
N ARG A 303 -45.50 -0.91 -12.02
CA ARG A 303 -46.53 -0.65 -13.04
C ARG A 303 -47.71 0.18 -12.53
N SER A 304 -48.12 0.01 -11.27
CA SER A 304 -49.23 0.77 -10.69
C SER A 304 -48.90 2.27 -10.57
N ALA A 305 -47.70 2.59 -10.12
CA ALA A 305 -47.21 3.97 -9.98
C ALA A 305 -47.02 4.64 -11.36
N TYR A 306 -46.38 3.93 -12.28
CA TYR A 306 -46.16 4.45 -13.64
C TYR A 306 -47.49 4.62 -14.42
N ARG A 307 -48.53 3.84 -14.15
CA ARG A 307 -49.87 4.05 -14.70
C ARG A 307 -50.43 5.41 -14.30
N ASN A 308 -50.29 5.81 -13.04
CA ASN A 308 -50.73 7.11 -12.55
C ASN A 308 -49.91 8.25 -13.14
N HIS A 309 -48.57 8.06 -13.25
CA HIS A 309 -47.70 9.04 -13.88
C HIS A 309 -48.03 9.24 -15.37
N LEU A 310 -48.28 8.16 -16.10
CA LEU A 310 -48.67 8.22 -17.49
C LEU A 310 -50.01 8.95 -17.70
N ALA A 311 -51.03 8.67 -16.85
CA ALA A 311 -52.31 9.36 -16.92
C ALA A 311 -52.18 10.87 -16.72
N ARG A 312 -51.34 11.30 -15.75
CA ARG A 312 -51.05 12.73 -15.51
C ARG A 312 -50.31 13.38 -16.66
N LEU A 313 -49.25 12.75 -17.17
CA LEU A 313 -48.48 13.22 -18.31
C LEU A 313 -49.34 13.36 -19.56
N ASN A 314 -50.19 12.38 -19.81
CA ASN A 314 -51.11 12.43 -20.97
C ASN A 314 -52.16 13.55 -20.81
N ALA A 315 -52.73 13.75 -19.66
CA ALA A 315 -53.68 14.82 -19.40
C ALA A 315 -53.05 16.21 -19.63
N THR A 316 -51.87 16.45 -19.08
CA THR A 316 -51.17 17.75 -19.20
C THR A 316 -50.58 18.00 -20.58
N LEU A 317 -50.24 16.96 -21.34
CA LEU A 317 -49.69 17.09 -22.69
C LEU A 317 -50.63 17.87 -23.63
N PHE A 318 -51.97 17.62 -23.54
CA PHE A 318 -52.97 18.20 -24.43
C PHE A 318 -53.61 19.47 -23.86
N GLU A 319 -53.23 19.96 -22.66
CA GLU A 319 -53.66 21.23 -22.14
C GLU A 319 -53.11 22.41 -22.99
N ASP A 320 -53.75 23.58 -22.88
CA ASP A 320 -53.25 24.75 -23.60
C ASP A 320 -51.98 25.32 -22.97
N ASP A 321 -51.74 25.08 -21.68
CA ASP A 321 -50.55 25.51 -20.95
C ASP A 321 -49.37 24.54 -21.09
N ALA A 322 -48.32 24.95 -21.79
CA ALA A 322 -47.10 24.17 -21.93
C ALA A 322 -46.40 23.97 -20.57
N LYS A 323 -46.48 24.97 -19.68
CA LYS A 323 -45.81 24.92 -18.39
C LYS A 323 -46.42 23.84 -17.47
N ALA A 324 -47.70 23.60 -17.56
CA ALA A 324 -48.37 22.56 -16.79
C ALA A 324 -47.77 21.15 -17.11
N PHE A 325 -47.44 20.89 -18.38
CA PHE A 325 -46.76 19.65 -18.76
C PHE A 325 -45.32 19.59 -18.25
N GLU A 326 -44.55 20.67 -18.38
CA GLU A 326 -43.17 20.75 -17.87
C GLU A 326 -43.08 20.54 -16.36
N ASP A 327 -43.97 21.18 -15.59
CA ASP A 327 -44.05 21.05 -14.13
C ASP A 327 -44.43 19.61 -13.76
N CYS A 328 -45.36 18.99 -14.50
CA CYS A 328 -45.76 17.60 -14.30
C CYS A 328 -44.61 16.62 -14.57
N VAL A 329 -43.86 16.80 -15.67
CA VAL A 329 -42.68 15.99 -15.97
C VAL A 329 -41.63 16.11 -14.89
N SER A 330 -41.37 17.34 -14.42
CA SER A 330 -40.38 17.59 -13.39
C SER A 330 -40.74 16.95 -12.06
N GLU A 331 -42.02 17.04 -11.65
CA GLU A 331 -42.54 16.40 -10.43
C GLU A 331 -42.45 14.86 -10.52
N VAL A 332 -42.89 14.28 -11.64
CA VAL A 332 -42.83 12.82 -11.87
C VAL A 332 -41.37 12.33 -11.87
N ALA A 333 -40.47 13.06 -12.51
CA ALA A 333 -39.05 12.70 -12.48
C ALA A 333 -38.44 12.73 -11.07
N ALA A 334 -38.76 13.76 -10.27
CA ALA A 334 -38.31 13.84 -8.88
C ALA A 334 -38.84 12.68 -8.03
N ASN A 335 -40.13 12.31 -8.22
CA ASN A 335 -40.74 11.17 -7.53
C ASN A 335 -40.09 9.83 -7.93
N CYS A 336 -39.83 9.62 -9.22
CA CYS A 336 -39.17 8.42 -9.71
C CYS A 336 -37.73 8.30 -9.17
N LEU A 337 -36.96 9.38 -9.15
CA LEU A 337 -35.62 9.39 -8.56
C LEU A 337 -35.66 9.06 -7.07
N THR A 338 -36.61 9.61 -6.32
CA THR A 338 -36.70 9.39 -4.88
C THR A 338 -37.13 7.97 -4.54
N GLN A 339 -38.04 7.38 -5.32
CA GLN A 339 -38.60 6.05 -5.03
C GLN A 339 -37.79 4.91 -5.64
N TYR A 340 -37.22 5.10 -6.83
CA TYR A 340 -36.63 4.02 -7.63
C TYR A 340 -35.16 4.26 -8.00
N GLY A 341 -34.65 5.50 -7.89
CA GLY A 341 -33.28 5.87 -8.28
C GLY A 341 -33.00 5.78 -9.79
N ASP A 342 -34.02 5.52 -10.61
CA ASP A 342 -33.90 5.32 -12.06
C ASP A 342 -34.99 6.06 -12.82
N LEU A 343 -34.60 6.77 -13.88
CA LEU A 343 -35.48 7.49 -14.81
C LEU A 343 -35.64 6.81 -16.17
N SER A 344 -34.92 5.74 -16.43
CA SER A 344 -34.93 5.05 -17.74
C SER A 344 -36.35 4.64 -18.17
N PRO A 345 -37.22 4.11 -17.28
CA PRO A 345 -38.60 3.79 -17.65
C PRO A 345 -39.42 5.04 -18.02
N LEU A 346 -39.20 6.17 -17.34
CA LEU A 346 -39.89 7.42 -17.65
C LEU A 346 -39.43 8.03 -18.97
N GLN A 347 -38.13 7.96 -19.28
CA GLN A 347 -37.61 8.37 -20.59
C GLN A 347 -38.20 7.50 -21.72
N ALA A 348 -38.17 6.18 -21.52
CA ALA A 348 -38.79 5.26 -22.50
C ALA A 348 -40.28 5.54 -22.69
N LEU A 349 -40.98 5.90 -21.63
CA LEU A 349 -42.40 6.23 -21.67
C LEU A 349 -42.67 7.50 -22.52
N LEU A 350 -41.97 8.60 -22.27
CA LEU A 350 -42.10 9.83 -23.08
C LEU A 350 -41.69 9.58 -24.52
N PHE A 351 -40.70 8.73 -24.77
CA PHE A 351 -40.30 8.36 -26.10
C PHE A 351 -41.41 7.58 -26.87
N VAL A 352 -42.03 6.61 -26.20
CA VAL A 352 -43.16 5.85 -26.78
C VAL A 352 -44.35 6.78 -27.04
N MET A 353 -44.63 7.74 -26.15
CA MET A 353 -45.69 8.75 -26.34
C MET A 353 -45.38 9.64 -27.55
N HIS A 354 -44.14 10.12 -27.70
CA HIS A 354 -43.73 10.94 -28.84
C HIS A 354 -43.90 10.20 -30.17
N ARG A 355 -43.42 8.97 -30.25
CA ARG A 355 -43.58 8.13 -31.44
C ARG A 355 -45.06 7.92 -31.82
N ARG A 356 -45.91 7.65 -30.84
CA ARG A 356 -47.35 7.42 -31.03
C ARG A 356 -48.09 8.64 -31.53
N LEU A 357 -47.69 9.82 -31.08
CA LEU A 357 -48.30 11.07 -31.50
C LEU A 357 -48.23 11.25 -33.02
N PHE A 358 -47.14 10.77 -33.67
CA PHE A 358 -46.92 10.87 -35.11
C PHE A 358 -47.56 9.72 -35.93
N GLU A 359 -47.88 8.59 -35.32
CA GLU A 359 -48.45 7.43 -36.01
C GLU A 359 -49.97 7.57 -36.23
N GLU A 360 -50.70 8.41 -35.50
CA GLU A 360 -52.16 8.39 -35.44
C GLU A 360 -52.92 9.15 -36.54
N GLY A 361 -52.29 10.07 -37.20
CA GLY A 361 -52.92 10.79 -38.33
C GLY A 361 -54.17 11.61 -38.02
N THR A 362 -54.59 11.74 -36.75
CA THR A 362 -55.80 12.43 -36.29
C THR A 362 -55.55 13.90 -35.95
N LEU A 363 -54.30 14.29 -35.71
CA LEU A 363 -53.93 15.64 -35.34
C LEU A 363 -53.50 16.46 -36.57
N SER A 364 -53.78 17.77 -36.53
CA SER A 364 -53.31 18.68 -37.51
C SER A 364 -51.75 18.83 -37.44
N ARG A 365 -51.12 19.22 -38.53
CA ARG A 365 -49.67 19.44 -38.61
C ARG A 365 -49.18 20.43 -37.53
N GLN A 366 -50.01 21.40 -37.15
CA GLN A 366 -49.67 22.41 -36.17
C GLN A 366 -49.77 21.85 -34.73
N GLU A 367 -50.71 20.97 -34.47
CA GLU A 367 -50.84 20.23 -33.19
C GLU A 367 -49.74 19.19 -33.02
N LEU A 368 -49.40 18.44 -34.07
CA LEU A 368 -48.28 17.49 -34.08
C LEU A 368 -46.95 18.19 -33.71
N GLN A 369 -46.71 19.34 -34.35
CA GLN A 369 -45.50 20.11 -34.03
C GLN A 369 -45.51 20.60 -32.56
N ARG A 370 -46.61 21.17 -32.09
CA ARG A 370 -46.76 21.71 -30.75
C ARG A 370 -46.57 20.59 -29.67
N PHE A 371 -47.21 19.48 -29.80
CA PHE A 371 -47.14 18.39 -28.79
C PHE A 371 -45.84 17.62 -28.93
N GLY A 372 -45.27 17.47 -30.11
CA GLY A 372 -43.95 16.93 -30.36
C GLY A 372 -42.86 17.75 -29.64
N GLU A 373 -42.89 19.09 -29.77
CA GLU A 373 -41.98 20.00 -29.08
C GLU A 373 -42.10 19.89 -27.56
N ARG A 374 -43.31 19.72 -27.01
CA ARG A 374 -43.52 19.50 -25.56
C ARG A 374 -42.90 18.19 -25.07
N LEU A 375 -43.14 17.09 -25.75
CA LEU A 375 -42.57 15.78 -25.38
C LEU A 375 -41.04 15.80 -25.48
N GLN A 376 -40.51 16.48 -26.49
CA GLN A 376 -39.07 16.65 -26.66
C GLN A 376 -38.48 17.49 -25.48
N HIS A 377 -39.18 18.57 -25.10
CA HIS A 377 -38.77 19.36 -23.92
C HIS A 377 -38.88 18.55 -22.63
N GLY A 378 -39.92 17.75 -22.46
CA GLY A 378 -40.03 16.81 -21.34
C GLY A 378 -38.89 15.81 -21.26
N GLN A 379 -38.38 15.29 -22.38
CA GLN A 379 -37.21 14.42 -22.42
C GLN A 379 -35.93 15.17 -21.98
N ILE A 380 -35.78 16.42 -22.37
CA ILE A 380 -34.66 17.27 -21.92
C ILE A 380 -34.72 17.49 -20.41
N LEU A 381 -35.93 17.77 -19.86
CA LEU A 381 -36.12 17.94 -18.41
C LEU A 381 -35.75 16.70 -17.63
N ILE A 382 -36.16 15.51 -18.09
CA ILE A 382 -35.79 14.23 -17.47
C ILE A 382 -34.28 14.01 -17.53
N SER A 383 -33.66 14.25 -18.70
CA SER A 383 -32.22 14.12 -18.87
C SER A 383 -31.43 15.06 -17.95
N ASN A 384 -31.90 16.29 -17.79
CA ASN A 384 -31.31 17.27 -16.88
C ASN A 384 -31.49 16.87 -15.41
N ALA A 385 -32.69 16.37 -15.03
CA ALA A 385 -32.97 15.90 -13.67
C ALA A 385 -32.05 14.74 -13.30
N TYR A 386 -31.87 13.79 -14.23
CA TYR A 386 -30.96 12.66 -14.05
C TYR A 386 -29.51 13.10 -13.95
N ALA A 387 -29.07 14.01 -14.84
CA ALA A 387 -27.71 14.54 -14.80
C ALA A 387 -27.41 15.28 -13.49
N LEU A 388 -28.36 16.09 -13.00
CA LEU A 388 -28.24 16.77 -11.70
C LEU A 388 -28.17 15.79 -10.52
N ASP A 389 -28.99 14.73 -10.55
CA ASP A 389 -28.97 13.71 -9.50
C ASP A 389 -27.66 12.91 -9.52
N GLN A 390 -27.16 12.55 -10.70
CA GLN A 390 -25.83 11.91 -10.84
C GLN A 390 -24.71 12.83 -10.39
N VAL A 391 -24.77 14.12 -10.67
CA VAL A 391 -23.82 15.11 -10.14
C VAL A 391 -23.92 15.17 -8.63
N ARG A 392 -25.14 15.18 -8.06
CA ARG A 392 -25.37 15.18 -6.61
C ARG A 392 -24.81 13.93 -5.92
N ILE A 393 -25.14 12.76 -6.47
CA ILE A 393 -24.62 11.47 -5.97
C ILE A 393 -23.10 11.42 -6.09
N THR A 394 -22.57 11.84 -7.26
CA THR A 394 -21.14 11.90 -7.52
C THR A 394 -20.44 12.91 -6.58
N PHE A 395 -21.04 14.09 -6.35
CA PHE A 395 -20.48 15.10 -5.46
C PHE A 395 -20.53 14.65 -3.99
N ALA A 396 -21.67 14.15 -3.52
CA ALA A 396 -21.85 13.67 -2.16
C ALA A 396 -20.88 12.52 -1.85
N SER A 397 -20.73 11.58 -2.79
CA SER A 397 -19.81 10.47 -2.67
C SER A 397 -18.34 10.91 -2.80
N LYS A 398 -17.98 11.79 -3.77
CA LYS A 398 -16.62 12.37 -3.85
C LYS A 398 -16.25 13.15 -2.59
N PHE A 399 -17.21 13.88 -2.00
CA PHE A 399 -16.97 14.62 -0.76
C PHE A 399 -16.72 13.67 0.41
N SER A 400 -17.55 12.60 0.54
CA SER A 400 -17.37 11.57 1.56
C SER A 400 -16.05 10.82 1.38
N ASP A 401 -15.71 10.44 0.15
CA ASP A 401 -14.47 9.73 -0.18
C ASP A 401 -13.24 10.62 0.04
N THR A 402 -13.29 11.90 -0.37
CA THR A 402 -12.21 12.86 -0.16
C THR A 402 -11.99 13.11 1.33
N GLN A 403 -13.06 13.20 2.13
CA GLN A 403 -12.97 13.35 3.57
C GLN A 403 -12.38 12.08 4.22
N PHE A 404 -12.78 10.90 3.75
CA PHE A 404 -12.27 9.63 4.24
C PHE A 404 -10.79 9.42 3.85
N ILE A 405 -10.42 9.66 2.59
CA ILE A 405 -9.03 9.66 2.12
C ILE A 405 -8.19 10.68 2.90
N GLY A 406 -8.75 11.86 3.16
CA GLY A 406 -8.13 12.87 4.02
C GLY A 406 -7.89 12.38 5.45
N GLN A 407 -8.83 11.62 6.02
CA GLN A 407 -8.68 11.00 7.35
C GLN A 407 -7.63 9.89 7.35
N LEU A 408 -7.58 9.06 6.31
CA LEU A 408 -6.53 8.05 6.13
C LEU A 408 -5.16 8.73 6.07
N ARG A 409 -5.00 9.75 5.22
CA ARG A 409 -3.74 10.49 5.06
C ARG A 409 -3.32 11.27 6.31
N ALA A 410 -4.25 11.92 7.01
CA ALA A 410 -3.95 12.71 8.19
C ALA A 410 -3.52 11.86 9.39
N ARG A 411 -3.96 10.61 9.49
CA ARG A 411 -3.62 9.67 10.57
C ARG A 411 -2.38 8.83 10.30
N VAL A 412 -1.85 8.86 9.09
CA VAL A 412 -0.53 8.26 8.74
C VAL A 412 0.60 8.81 9.64
N SER A 413 0.41 9.94 10.29
CA SER A 413 1.40 10.50 11.22
C SER A 413 1.63 9.68 12.51
N SER A 414 0.73 8.78 12.90
CA SER A 414 0.90 7.93 14.09
C SER A 414 1.49 6.55 13.80
N PHE A 415 1.47 6.08 12.56
CA PHE A 415 2.04 4.81 12.06
C PHE A 415 1.82 3.58 12.98
N GLU A 416 0.77 3.58 13.78
CA GLU A 416 0.42 2.41 14.59
C GLU A 416 -0.44 1.45 13.78
N LEU A 417 0.05 0.22 13.61
CA LEU A 417 -0.62 -0.80 12.80
C LEU A 417 -2.06 -1.05 13.25
N GLU A 418 -2.30 -1.14 14.56
CA GLU A 418 -3.64 -1.41 15.11
C GLU A 418 -4.62 -0.25 14.83
N GLN A 419 -4.17 0.99 14.90
CA GLN A 419 -5.01 2.14 14.51
C GLN A 419 -5.33 2.12 13.02
N THR A 420 -4.38 1.70 12.18
CA THR A 420 -4.58 1.52 10.74
C THR A 420 -5.61 0.44 10.46
N LEU A 421 -5.55 -0.71 11.14
CA LEU A 421 -6.52 -1.80 11.00
C LEU A 421 -7.94 -1.36 11.42
N ASN A 422 -8.08 -0.57 12.47
CA ASN A 422 -9.37 0.00 12.90
C ASN A 422 -9.96 0.98 11.86
N LEU A 423 -9.09 1.74 11.16
CA LEU A 423 -9.53 2.59 10.04
C LEU A 423 -10.01 1.76 8.85
N ILE A 424 -9.32 0.67 8.54
CA ILE A 424 -9.71 -0.27 7.49
C ILE A 424 -11.08 -0.88 7.82
N GLU A 425 -11.31 -1.31 9.06
CA GLU A 425 -12.61 -1.82 9.51
C GLU A 425 -13.74 -0.79 9.28
N GLY A 426 -13.49 0.48 9.65
CA GLY A 426 -14.44 1.56 9.38
C GLY A 426 -14.67 1.82 7.88
N ALA A 427 -13.65 1.62 7.03
CA ALA A 427 -13.76 1.73 5.58
C ALA A 427 -14.63 0.63 4.98
N ILE A 428 -14.39 -0.61 5.38
CA ILE A 428 -15.13 -1.80 4.92
C ILE A 428 -16.62 -1.65 5.23
N ALA A 429 -16.94 -1.23 6.47
CA ALA A 429 -18.32 -0.99 6.88
C ALA A 429 -19.02 0.09 6.03
N ARG A 430 -18.32 1.19 5.69
CA ARG A 430 -18.86 2.27 4.84
C ARG A 430 -19.06 1.84 3.39
N LEU A 431 -18.18 0.99 2.87
CA LEU A 431 -18.29 0.44 1.52
C LEU A 431 -19.36 -0.64 1.41
N GLY A 432 -19.98 -1.06 2.52
CA GLY A 432 -20.96 -2.13 2.55
C GLY A 432 -20.36 -3.51 2.22
N LEU A 433 -19.05 -3.67 2.38
CA LEU A 433 -18.37 -4.94 2.15
C LEU A 433 -18.61 -5.88 3.33
N ARG A 434 -19.01 -7.13 3.06
CA ARG A 434 -19.31 -8.11 4.09
C ARG A 434 -18.07 -8.69 4.75
N SER A 435 -17.05 -8.96 3.96
CA SER A 435 -15.82 -9.61 4.43
C SER A 435 -14.57 -8.96 3.86
N CYS A 436 -13.52 -8.91 4.70
CA CYS A 436 -12.19 -8.44 4.34
C CYS A 436 -11.12 -9.20 5.12
N HIS A 437 -10.09 -9.65 4.43
CA HIS A 437 -8.94 -10.32 5.03
C HIS A 437 -7.66 -9.65 4.58
N VAL A 438 -6.71 -9.43 5.50
CA VAL A 438 -5.37 -8.93 5.19
C VAL A 438 -4.36 -10.03 5.50
N GLY A 439 -3.79 -10.60 4.46
CA GLY A 439 -2.71 -11.57 4.51
C GLY A 439 -1.36 -10.90 4.29
N LEU A 440 -0.42 -11.06 5.21
CA LEU A 440 0.95 -10.60 5.05
C LEU A 440 1.91 -11.76 4.88
N TYR A 441 2.91 -11.59 4.03
CA TYR A 441 4.03 -12.52 3.90
C TYR A 441 4.94 -12.46 5.12
N ASP A 442 5.65 -13.54 5.43
CA ASP A 442 6.61 -13.58 6.55
C ASP A 442 7.75 -12.57 6.38
N SER A 443 8.07 -12.21 5.13
CA SER A 443 8.98 -11.12 4.78
C SER A 443 8.51 -10.43 3.50
N PRO A 444 8.67 -9.09 3.39
CA PRO A 444 8.37 -8.39 2.15
C PRO A 444 9.18 -8.93 0.98
N VAL A 445 8.54 -9.10 -0.17
CA VAL A 445 9.18 -9.64 -1.37
C VAL A 445 9.43 -8.51 -2.35
N SER A 446 10.67 -8.41 -2.84
CA SER A 446 11.03 -7.50 -3.93
C SER A 446 10.89 -8.24 -5.25
N PHE A 447 9.99 -7.76 -6.10
CA PHE A 447 9.79 -8.38 -7.40
C PHE A 447 10.51 -7.58 -8.49
N GLY A 448 11.35 -8.26 -9.25
CA GLY A 448 11.94 -7.73 -10.48
C GLY A 448 10.99 -7.91 -11.67
N ASP A 449 11.08 -9.03 -12.35
CA ASP A 449 10.25 -9.37 -13.51
C ASP A 449 9.21 -10.42 -13.11
N ILE A 450 7.93 -10.17 -13.43
CA ILE A 450 6.82 -11.11 -13.18
C ILE A 450 7.08 -12.51 -13.74
N ARG A 451 7.87 -12.61 -14.81
CA ARG A 451 8.19 -13.87 -15.49
C ARG A 451 9.03 -14.83 -14.66
N HIS A 452 9.68 -14.35 -13.60
CA HIS A 452 10.64 -15.13 -12.83
C HIS A 452 10.37 -15.13 -11.31
N SER A 453 9.23 -14.55 -10.86
CA SER A 453 8.90 -14.49 -9.45
C SER A 453 8.00 -15.66 -9.04
N GLU A 454 8.39 -16.38 -8.00
CA GLU A 454 7.56 -17.36 -7.33
C GLU A 454 6.75 -16.70 -6.21
N PRO A 455 5.53 -17.18 -5.90
CA PRO A 455 4.79 -16.70 -4.76
C PRO A 455 5.57 -16.97 -3.47
N PRO A 456 5.45 -16.12 -2.44
CA PRO A 456 6.05 -16.37 -1.14
C PRO A 456 5.60 -17.72 -0.56
N ALA A 457 6.47 -18.39 0.18
CA ALA A 457 6.17 -19.72 0.73
C ALA A 457 5.03 -19.66 1.75
N SER A 458 4.99 -18.60 2.58
CA SER A 458 4.06 -18.50 3.69
C SER A 458 3.53 -17.07 3.89
N ALA A 459 2.35 -17.01 4.45
CA ALA A 459 1.67 -15.79 4.87
C ALA A 459 0.97 -16.01 6.22
N HIS A 460 0.63 -14.93 6.89
CA HIS A 460 -0.16 -14.94 8.10
C HIS A 460 -1.25 -13.86 8.03
N LEU A 461 -2.40 -14.17 8.62
CA LEU A 461 -3.55 -13.28 8.63
C LEU A 461 -3.42 -12.28 9.79
N ILE A 462 -3.28 -10.98 9.47
CA ILE A 462 -3.19 -9.94 10.51
C ILE A 462 -4.53 -9.29 10.82
N PHE A 463 -5.50 -9.42 9.92
CA PHE A 463 -6.81 -8.80 10.05
C PHE A 463 -7.86 -9.62 9.29
N SER A 464 -9.01 -9.79 9.92
CA SER A 464 -10.14 -10.49 9.32
C SER A 464 -11.45 -9.89 9.82
N VAL A 465 -12.34 -9.55 8.89
CA VAL A 465 -13.73 -9.19 9.12
C VAL A 465 -14.60 -10.16 8.34
N VAL A 466 -15.58 -10.76 8.98
CA VAL A 466 -16.56 -11.65 8.35
C VAL A 466 -17.96 -11.17 8.77
N ASP A 467 -18.84 -10.97 7.80
CA ASP A 467 -20.20 -10.45 7.99
C ASP A 467 -20.24 -9.16 8.85
N GLY A 468 -19.26 -8.27 8.60
CA GLY A 468 -19.14 -6.99 9.29
C GLY A 468 -18.59 -7.07 10.72
N ALA A 469 -18.25 -8.27 11.22
CA ALA A 469 -17.68 -8.45 12.55
C ALA A 469 -16.18 -8.82 12.47
N ARG A 470 -15.35 -8.07 13.20
CA ARG A 470 -13.93 -8.37 13.31
C ARG A 470 -13.73 -9.71 14.05
N GLN A 471 -13.01 -10.60 13.41
CA GLN A 471 -12.58 -11.85 14.02
C GLN A 471 -11.31 -11.58 14.84
N ASN A 472 -11.28 -12.01 16.09
CA ASN A 472 -10.09 -11.90 16.93
C ASN A 472 -9.01 -12.84 16.39
N SER A 473 -8.12 -12.30 15.60
CA SER A 473 -6.89 -12.97 15.17
C SER A 473 -5.85 -12.90 16.30
N GLY A 474 -6.08 -13.64 17.39
CA GLY A 474 -4.94 -14.01 18.24
C GLY A 474 -3.96 -14.76 17.34
N SER A 475 -2.66 -14.47 17.38
CA SER A 475 -1.55 -15.12 16.66
C SER A 475 -2.01 -16.19 15.65
N ALA A 476 -2.51 -15.73 14.48
CA ALA A 476 -2.97 -16.67 13.45
C ALA A 476 -1.78 -17.50 12.96
N PRO A 477 -1.94 -18.82 12.84
CA PRO A 477 -0.85 -19.67 12.34
C PRO A 477 -0.46 -19.23 10.93
N SER A 478 0.84 -19.33 10.63
CA SER A 478 1.34 -19.17 9.27
C SER A 478 0.71 -20.24 8.37
N PHE A 479 0.33 -19.86 7.17
CA PHE A 479 -0.23 -20.78 6.16
C PHE A 479 0.48 -20.55 4.81
N PRO A 480 0.46 -21.52 3.90
CA PRO A 480 1.02 -21.35 2.57
C PRO A 480 0.38 -20.15 1.87
N ALA A 481 1.18 -19.20 1.39
CA ALA A 481 0.66 -17.97 0.75
C ALA A 481 -0.25 -18.27 -0.45
N THR A 482 -0.03 -19.40 -1.12
CA THR A 482 -0.85 -19.91 -2.22
C THR A 482 -2.28 -20.29 -1.81
N HIS A 483 -2.57 -20.43 -0.51
CA HIS A 483 -3.93 -20.69 -0.02
C HIS A 483 -4.79 -19.41 0.07
N LEU A 484 -4.17 -18.21 -0.06
CA LEU A 484 -4.79 -16.89 -0.06
C LEU A 484 -5.48 -16.50 1.27
N VAL A 485 -6.21 -17.41 1.88
CA VAL A 485 -6.77 -17.34 3.24
C VAL A 485 -6.71 -18.74 3.85
N PRO A 486 -6.67 -18.84 5.18
CA PRO A 486 -6.79 -20.14 5.83
C PRO A 486 -8.02 -20.91 5.33
N GLY A 487 -7.87 -22.20 5.05
CA GLY A 487 -8.94 -23.01 4.45
C GLY A 487 -10.27 -22.99 5.22
N GLU A 488 -10.22 -22.83 6.54
CA GLU A 488 -11.39 -22.70 7.39
C GLU A 488 -12.23 -21.44 7.07
N LEU A 489 -11.57 -20.33 6.69
CA LEU A 489 -12.25 -19.11 6.27
C LEU A 489 -12.76 -19.21 4.83
N PHE A 490 -12.08 -19.97 3.98
CA PHE A 490 -12.51 -20.17 2.58
C PHE A 490 -13.76 -21.06 2.48
N HIS A 491 -13.85 -22.09 3.33
CA HIS A 491 -14.97 -23.04 3.34
C HIS A 491 -16.14 -22.60 4.23
N GLY A 492 -15.88 -21.73 5.22
CA GLY A 492 -16.90 -21.27 6.18
C GLY A 492 -17.57 -19.95 5.84
N SER A 493 -17.09 -19.20 4.84
CA SER A 493 -17.68 -17.91 4.44
C SER A 493 -18.57 -18.07 3.21
N ASP A 494 -19.77 -17.47 3.27
CA ASP A 494 -20.76 -17.39 2.17
C ASP A 494 -20.39 -16.30 1.13
N PHE A 495 -19.12 -16.18 0.72
CA PHE A 495 -18.80 -15.27 -0.37
C PHE A 495 -19.09 -15.91 -1.73
N GLU A 496 -19.63 -15.12 -2.64
CA GLU A 496 -19.84 -15.49 -4.04
C GLU A 496 -18.66 -15.02 -4.91
N VAL A 497 -18.20 -13.80 -4.68
CA VAL A 497 -17.11 -13.19 -5.43
C VAL A 497 -16.12 -12.52 -4.48
N MET A 498 -14.88 -13.00 -4.48
CA MET A 498 -13.77 -12.40 -3.71
C MET A 498 -12.80 -11.71 -4.65
N GLY A 499 -12.50 -10.44 -4.40
CA GLY A 499 -11.44 -9.68 -5.07
C GLY A 499 -10.15 -9.73 -4.29
N LEU A 500 -9.03 -9.99 -4.95
CA LEU A 500 -7.70 -10.01 -4.38
C LEU A 500 -6.91 -8.79 -4.85
N PHE A 501 -6.41 -7.99 -3.91
CA PHE A 501 -5.68 -6.75 -4.21
C PHE A 501 -4.31 -6.75 -3.52
N PRO A 502 -3.25 -6.25 -4.17
CA PRO A 502 -1.92 -6.28 -3.58
C PRO A 502 -1.76 -5.24 -2.46
N VAL A 503 -1.05 -5.60 -1.41
CA VAL A 503 -0.53 -4.67 -0.40
C VAL A 503 0.93 -4.43 -0.74
N CYS A 504 1.20 -3.31 -1.44
CA CYS A 504 2.51 -3.04 -2.00
C CYS A 504 2.88 -1.55 -1.93
N GLN A 505 4.18 -1.28 -1.86
CA GLN A 505 4.73 0.08 -1.93
C GLN A 505 6.08 0.05 -2.65
N LEU A 506 6.26 0.93 -3.63
CA LEU A 506 7.43 0.96 -4.50
C LEU A 506 7.64 -0.41 -5.16
N ASN A 507 8.77 -1.08 -4.89
CA ASN A 507 9.09 -2.41 -5.42
C ASN A 507 8.91 -3.54 -4.40
N HIS A 508 8.27 -3.27 -3.25
CA HIS A 508 8.06 -4.25 -2.19
C HIS A 508 6.60 -4.65 -2.10
N HIS A 509 6.37 -5.95 -2.09
CA HIS A 509 5.08 -6.57 -1.90
C HIS A 509 5.03 -7.17 -0.49
N PHE A 510 4.13 -6.68 0.33
CA PHE A 510 4.01 -7.07 1.74
C PHE A 510 2.99 -8.19 1.94
N GLY A 511 2.01 -8.28 1.02
CA GLY A 511 0.90 -9.20 1.13
C GLY A 511 -0.27 -8.82 0.22
N TYR A 512 -1.47 -9.15 0.63
CA TYR A 512 -2.67 -8.90 -0.13
C TYR A 512 -3.89 -8.61 0.75
N LEU A 513 -4.87 -7.93 0.15
CA LEU A 513 -6.22 -7.74 0.65
C LEU A 513 -7.16 -8.67 -0.13
N ALA A 514 -7.93 -9.50 0.58
CA ALA A 514 -9.01 -10.27 0.01
C ALA A 514 -10.35 -9.67 0.48
N LEU A 515 -11.18 -9.22 -0.47
CA LEU A 515 -12.42 -8.48 -0.22
C LEU A 515 -13.60 -9.19 -0.86
N ASP A 516 -14.70 -9.34 -0.14
CA ASP A 516 -15.98 -9.75 -0.74
C ASP A 516 -16.54 -8.60 -1.58
N ILE A 517 -16.53 -8.79 -2.91
CA ILE A 517 -17.01 -7.83 -3.90
C ILE A 517 -18.32 -8.28 -4.54
N THR A 518 -19.17 -8.99 -3.82
CA THR A 518 -20.48 -9.47 -4.29
C THR A 518 -21.39 -8.32 -4.75
N SER A 519 -21.27 -7.13 -4.14
CA SER A 519 -21.88 -5.90 -4.66
C SER A 519 -20.99 -5.34 -5.79
N PRO A 520 -21.59 -4.82 -6.88
CA PRO A 520 -20.80 -4.30 -8.00
C PRO A 520 -19.86 -3.20 -7.52
N PRO A 521 -18.54 -3.34 -7.80
CA PRO A 521 -17.58 -2.32 -7.41
C PRO A 521 -17.93 -1.01 -8.10
N THR A 522 -18.11 0.05 -7.31
CA THR A 522 -18.14 1.40 -7.86
C THR A 522 -16.72 1.74 -8.35
N THR A 523 -16.60 2.62 -9.33
CA THR A 523 -15.30 3.12 -9.86
C THR A 523 -14.36 3.68 -8.76
N ARG A 524 -14.83 3.78 -7.53
CA ARG A 524 -14.16 4.31 -6.36
C ARG A 524 -13.55 3.24 -5.44
N LEU A 525 -14.01 1.99 -5.57
CA LEU A 525 -13.48 0.89 -4.76
C LEU A 525 -11.97 0.75 -4.96
N GLU A 526 -11.50 0.83 -6.19
CA GLU A 526 -10.05 0.76 -6.51
C GLU A 526 -9.26 1.89 -5.83
N THR A 527 -9.72 3.14 -5.93
CA THR A 527 -9.03 4.28 -5.28
C THR A 527 -8.96 4.13 -3.77
N ILE A 528 -10.02 3.64 -3.13
CA ILE A 528 -10.04 3.41 -1.68
C ILE A 528 -9.11 2.26 -1.31
N ILE A 529 -9.10 1.19 -2.08
CA ILE A 529 -8.19 0.05 -1.87
C ILE A 529 -6.74 0.48 -2.02
N GLU A 530 -6.41 1.31 -3.02
CA GLU A 530 -5.08 1.87 -3.21
C GLU A 530 -4.63 2.70 -2.00
N GLU A 531 -5.49 3.55 -1.46
CA GLU A 531 -5.19 4.34 -0.25
C GLU A 531 -5.09 3.46 1.02
N ILE A 532 -5.92 2.44 1.14
CA ILE A 532 -5.81 1.43 2.21
C ILE A 532 -4.47 0.71 2.11
N SER A 533 -4.10 0.23 0.92
CA SER A 533 -2.83 -0.45 0.68
C SER A 533 -1.64 0.46 1.02
N ALA A 534 -1.63 1.70 0.55
CA ALA A 534 -0.57 2.67 0.84
C ALA A 534 -0.45 2.98 2.33
N THR A 535 -1.59 3.17 3.02
CA THR A 535 -1.63 3.45 4.46
C THR A 535 -1.12 2.26 5.28
N LEU A 536 -1.53 1.05 4.92
CA LEU A 536 -1.11 -0.18 5.56
C LEU A 536 0.40 -0.42 5.37
N CYS A 537 0.92 -0.24 4.15
CA CYS A 537 2.35 -0.33 3.88
C CYS A 537 3.16 0.68 4.71
N GLY A 538 2.68 1.92 4.82
CA GLY A 538 3.31 2.94 5.68
C GLY A 538 3.39 2.51 7.14
N ALA A 539 2.30 1.95 7.70
CA ALA A 539 2.27 1.43 9.06
C ALA A 539 3.19 0.22 9.26
N LEU A 540 3.25 -0.69 8.29
CA LEU A 540 4.13 -1.87 8.33
C LEU A 540 5.60 -1.48 8.32
N VAL A 541 6.00 -0.59 7.41
CA VAL A 541 7.38 -0.08 7.32
C VAL A 541 7.78 0.65 8.60
N ALA A 542 6.88 1.48 9.15
CA ALA A 542 7.14 2.18 10.41
C ALA A 542 7.29 1.22 11.60
N ALA A 543 6.47 0.17 11.68
CA ALA A 543 6.57 -0.86 12.71
C ALA A 543 7.89 -1.64 12.62
N GLU A 544 8.34 -1.97 11.41
CA GLU A 544 9.60 -2.66 11.18
C GLU A 544 10.80 -1.77 11.54
N LEU A 545 10.76 -0.49 11.14
CA LEU A 545 11.77 0.50 11.51
C LEU A 545 11.86 0.69 13.02
N ALA A 546 10.73 0.75 13.73
CA ALA A 546 10.69 0.86 15.18
C ALA A 546 11.31 -0.37 15.85
N ARG A 547 11.01 -1.58 15.39
CA ARG A 547 11.63 -2.83 15.88
C ARG A 547 13.14 -2.84 15.67
N ALA A 548 13.60 -2.48 14.48
CA ALA A 548 15.02 -2.41 14.16
C ALA A 548 15.74 -1.39 15.04
N ARG A 549 15.15 -0.22 15.27
CA ARG A 549 15.68 0.82 16.18
C ARG A 549 15.82 0.31 17.62
N ASP A 550 14.81 -0.39 18.13
CA ASP A 550 14.83 -0.89 19.51
C ASP A 550 15.86 -2.01 19.68
N LEU A 551 16.05 -2.87 18.69
CA LEU A 551 17.13 -3.88 18.66
C LEU A 551 18.51 -3.21 18.69
N LEU A 552 18.76 -2.23 17.81
CA LEU A 552 20.01 -1.49 17.77
C LEU A 552 20.31 -0.75 19.07
N ARG A 553 19.28 -0.19 19.71
CA ARG A 553 19.41 0.47 21.00
C ARG A 553 19.85 -0.51 22.10
N ASN A 554 19.23 -1.67 22.16
CA ASN A 554 19.60 -2.74 23.10
C ASN A 554 21.04 -3.22 22.88
N ASP A 555 21.45 -3.39 21.63
CA ASP A 555 22.82 -3.80 21.28
C ASP A 555 23.83 -2.73 21.67
N LEU A 556 23.52 -1.45 21.47
CA LEU A 556 24.35 -0.32 21.89
C LEU A 556 24.50 -0.25 23.41
N GLU A 557 23.42 -0.44 24.17
CA GLU A 557 23.43 -0.48 25.62
C GLU A 557 24.30 -1.66 26.13
N ASN A 558 24.13 -2.84 25.54
CA ASN A 558 24.94 -4.03 25.87
C ASN A 558 26.42 -3.82 25.54
N ALA A 559 26.74 -3.27 24.39
CA ALA A 559 28.11 -2.94 24.00
C ALA A 559 28.75 -1.90 24.93
N SER A 560 27.98 -0.89 25.37
CA SER A 560 28.43 0.11 26.33
C SER A 560 28.72 -0.49 27.69
N LEU A 561 27.86 -1.39 28.20
CA LEU A 561 28.07 -2.12 29.45
C LEU A 561 29.31 -3.02 29.38
N ASN A 562 29.50 -3.73 28.28
CA ASN A 562 30.67 -4.58 28.07
C ASN A 562 31.97 -3.75 27.98
N ASN A 563 31.95 -2.62 27.31
CA ASN A 563 33.10 -1.71 27.23
C ASN A 563 33.49 -1.16 28.62
N ARG A 564 32.48 -0.79 29.45
CA ARG A 564 32.76 -0.36 30.83
C ARG A 564 33.39 -1.48 31.68
N ARG A 565 32.89 -2.71 31.55
CA ARG A 565 33.49 -3.88 32.26
C ARG A 565 34.92 -4.14 31.79
N LEU A 566 35.18 -4.08 30.49
CA LEU A 566 36.52 -4.27 29.94
C LEU A 566 37.49 -3.14 30.40
N ALA A 567 37.03 -1.90 30.46
CA ALA A 567 37.80 -0.78 30.96
C ALA A 567 38.15 -0.98 32.44
N ASP A 568 37.18 -1.38 33.27
CA ASP A 568 37.41 -1.67 34.72
C ASP A 568 38.44 -2.81 34.89
N LEU A 569 38.35 -3.88 34.13
CA LEU A 569 39.31 -4.99 34.16
C LEU A 569 40.71 -4.55 33.70
N ALA A 570 40.80 -3.68 32.73
CA ALA A 570 42.08 -3.17 32.20
C ALA A 570 42.76 -2.17 33.14
N GLU A 571 42.04 -1.58 34.11
CA GLU A 571 42.52 -0.56 35.04
C GLU A 571 42.87 -1.10 36.45
N ARG A 572 42.58 -2.38 36.72
CA ARG A 572 42.84 -3.00 38.02
C ARG A 572 43.99 -4.01 37.98
N ASP A 573 44.69 -4.13 39.12
CA ASP A 573 45.71 -5.16 39.36
C ASP A 573 45.05 -6.48 39.76
N GLU A 574 45.34 -7.54 39.06
CA GLU A 574 44.69 -8.86 39.22
C GLU A 574 44.95 -9.46 40.63
N LEU A 575 46.10 -9.16 41.25
CA LEU A 575 46.47 -9.73 42.54
C LEU A 575 45.80 -9.02 43.71
N THR A 576 45.68 -7.69 43.61
CA THR A 576 45.26 -6.86 44.78
C THR A 576 43.87 -6.25 44.60
N GLY A 577 43.34 -6.18 43.37
CA GLY A 577 42.08 -5.49 43.07
C GLY A 577 42.17 -3.96 43.10
N LEU A 578 43.31 -3.40 43.45
CA LEU A 578 43.57 -1.96 43.40
C LEU A 578 43.73 -1.49 41.97
N TYR A 579 43.76 -0.16 41.75
CA TYR A 579 44.11 0.32 40.41
C TYR A 579 45.53 -0.15 40.05
N ASN A 580 45.70 -0.60 38.78
CA ASN A 580 47.03 -0.83 38.25
C ASN A 580 47.64 0.51 37.83
N ARG A 581 48.85 0.48 37.31
CA ARG A 581 49.57 1.68 36.84
C ARG A 581 48.70 2.51 35.87
N ARG A 582 48.09 1.87 34.87
CA ARG A 582 47.25 2.55 33.90
C ARG A 582 46.00 3.18 34.54
N GLY A 583 45.32 2.44 35.40
CA GLY A 583 44.15 2.91 36.11
C GLY A 583 44.46 4.10 37.02
N PHE A 584 45.60 4.05 37.73
CA PHE A 584 46.06 5.18 38.53
C PHE A 584 46.20 6.47 37.71
N PHE A 585 46.96 6.41 36.61
CA PHE A 585 47.19 7.59 35.78
C PHE A 585 45.90 8.14 35.18
N ASN A 586 44.97 7.28 34.77
CA ASN A 586 43.69 7.69 34.23
C ASN A 586 42.82 8.38 35.30
N GLN A 587 42.70 7.77 36.48
CA GLN A 587 41.90 8.31 37.57
C GLN A 587 42.52 9.60 38.16
N ALA A 588 43.84 9.62 38.32
CA ALA A 588 44.57 10.81 38.83
C ALA A 588 44.41 12.00 37.86
N ARG A 589 44.54 11.79 36.57
CA ARG A 589 44.28 12.83 35.56
C ARG A 589 42.85 13.37 35.65
N SER A 590 41.86 12.49 35.80
CA SER A 590 40.47 12.91 35.93
C SER A 590 40.26 13.82 37.17
N VAL A 591 40.89 13.47 38.30
CA VAL A 591 40.80 14.28 39.51
C VAL A 591 41.51 15.61 39.32
N MET A 592 42.72 15.62 38.73
CA MET A 592 43.51 16.84 38.53
C MET A 592 42.87 17.81 37.53
N THR A 593 42.04 17.31 36.60
CA THR A 593 41.32 18.15 35.62
C THR A 593 39.97 18.66 36.11
N SER A 594 39.34 17.98 37.07
CA SER A 594 37.99 18.31 37.57
C SER A 594 38.00 19.23 38.80
N ASP A 595 39.14 19.41 39.47
CA ASP A 595 39.23 20.09 40.77
C ASP A 595 40.37 21.12 40.82
N GLU A 596 40.09 22.33 40.36
CA GLU A 596 41.01 23.46 40.53
C GLU A 596 41.05 23.91 42.02
N GLY A 597 42.20 23.72 42.67
CA GLY A 597 42.48 24.30 44.00
C GLY A 597 42.31 23.38 45.21
N ARG A 598 42.13 22.07 45.07
CA ARG A 598 42.12 21.14 46.19
C ARG A 598 43.53 20.63 46.51
N PRO A 599 43.92 20.55 47.79
CA PRO A 599 45.24 20.02 48.18
C PRO A 599 45.32 18.53 47.81
N LEU A 600 46.27 18.18 46.96
CA LEU A 600 46.55 16.81 46.50
C LEU A 600 47.92 16.37 47.02
N ILE A 601 47.99 15.15 47.52
CA ILE A 601 49.22 14.57 48.01
C ILE A 601 49.42 13.19 47.39
N VAL A 602 50.62 12.96 46.84
CA VAL A 602 51.02 11.63 46.40
C VAL A 602 51.79 10.93 47.47
N PHE A 603 51.37 9.74 47.84
CA PHE A 603 52.12 8.82 48.68
C PHE A 603 52.70 7.73 47.81
N PHE A 604 53.99 7.46 48.00
CA PHE A 604 54.67 6.32 47.40
C PHE A 604 55.02 5.34 48.54
N ALA A 605 54.57 4.12 48.42
CA ALA A 605 54.73 3.09 49.42
C ALA A 605 55.36 1.83 48.83
N ASP A 606 56.36 1.27 49.54
CA ASP A 606 57.12 0.10 49.11
C ASP A 606 57.12 -0.94 50.21
N LEU A 607 56.75 -2.17 49.93
CA LEU A 607 56.66 -3.27 50.87
C LEU A 607 58.03 -3.77 51.27
N ASP A 608 58.38 -3.59 52.53
CA ASP A 608 59.70 -3.91 53.04
C ASP A 608 59.99 -5.42 52.98
N ARG A 609 61.18 -5.78 52.48
CA ARG A 609 61.70 -7.15 52.44
C ARG A 609 60.85 -8.18 51.69
N LEU A 610 60.07 -7.79 50.64
CA LEU A 610 59.30 -8.72 49.85
C LEU A 610 60.16 -9.81 49.21
N LYS A 611 61.38 -9.43 48.72
CA LYS A 611 62.31 -10.38 48.17
C LYS A 611 62.73 -11.45 49.20
N TYR A 612 63.02 -11.08 50.44
CA TYR A 612 63.28 -12.05 51.50
C TYR A 612 62.11 -12.99 51.80
N ILE A 613 60.90 -12.48 51.81
CA ILE A 613 59.70 -13.30 51.96
C ILE A 613 59.57 -14.29 50.82
N ASN A 614 59.75 -13.83 49.58
CA ASN A 614 59.70 -14.70 48.39
C ASN A 614 60.80 -15.80 48.44
N ASP A 615 62.02 -15.39 48.71
CA ASP A 615 63.18 -16.29 48.67
C ASP A 615 63.12 -17.32 49.83
N THR A 616 62.54 -16.98 50.99
CA THR A 616 62.54 -17.82 52.19
C THR A 616 61.25 -18.65 52.31
N PHE A 617 60.10 -18.09 51.95
CA PHE A 617 58.76 -18.70 52.19
C PHE A 617 57.98 -18.99 50.90
N GLY A 618 58.54 -18.64 49.75
CA GLY A 618 57.97 -18.87 48.44
C GLY A 618 57.02 -17.78 47.94
N HIS A 619 56.82 -17.74 46.62
CA HIS A 619 56.02 -16.68 45.95
C HIS A 619 54.58 -16.58 46.44
N LYS A 620 53.95 -17.70 46.87
CA LYS A 620 52.59 -17.67 47.44
C LYS A 620 52.50 -16.81 48.72
N GLU A 621 53.53 -16.85 49.54
CA GLU A 621 53.59 -16.00 50.71
C GLU A 621 53.89 -14.56 50.35
N GLY A 622 54.72 -14.31 49.32
CA GLY A 622 54.91 -12.96 48.78
C GLY A 622 53.62 -12.36 48.20
N ASP A 623 52.85 -13.14 47.45
CA ASP A 623 51.54 -12.72 46.98
C ASP A 623 50.55 -12.43 48.12
N PHE A 624 50.60 -13.23 49.16
CA PHE A 624 49.83 -12.95 50.40
C PHE A 624 50.27 -11.64 51.05
N ALA A 625 51.57 -11.40 51.15
CA ALA A 625 52.15 -10.17 51.73
C ALA A 625 51.69 -8.93 50.90
N ILE A 626 51.72 -9.01 49.56
CA ILE A 626 51.25 -7.94 48.68
C ILE A 626 49.74 -7.69 48.87
N ARG A 627 48.91 -8.75 48.90
CA ARG A 627 47.45 -8.62 49.13
C ARG A 627 47.15 -7.98 50.48
N MET A 628 47.86 -8.35 51.52
CA MET A 628 47.68 -7.78 52.87
C MET A 628 48.10 -6.31 52.93
N ALA A 629 49.25 -5.97 52.30
CA ALA A 629 49.70 -4.58 52.20
C ALA A 629 48.66 -3.74 51.43
N ALA A 630 48.15 -4.24 50.32
CA ALA A 630 47.08 -3.59 49.55
C ALA A 630 45.83 -3.33 50.38
N GLN A 631 45.37 -4.31 51.17
CA GLN A 631 44.22 -4.17 52.06
C GLN A 631 44.46 -3.15 53.19
N ILE A 632 45.64 -3.17 53.75
CA ILE A 632 46.03 -2.21 54.80
C ILE A 632 46.06 -0.80 54.23
N LEU A 633 46.71 -0.60 53.10
CA LEU A 633 46.74 0.69 52.38
C LEU A 633 45.34 1.14 52.01
N ALA A 634 44.52 0.29 51.36
CA ALA A 634 43.17 0.65 51.02
C ALA A 634 42.29 1.09 52.19
N LYS A 635 42.46 0.43 53.37
CA LYS A 635 41.74 0.81 54.58
C LYS A 635 42.33 2.06 55.24
N ALA A 636 43.61 2.37 55.01
CA ALA A 636 44.26 3.55 55.54
C ALA A 636 43.86 4.85 54.81
N PHE A 637 43.27 4.77 53.62
CA PHE A 637 42.81 5.90 52.84
C PHE A 637 41.27 5.88 52.71
N ARG A 638 40.67 7.00 52.42
CA ARG A 638 39.21 7.14 52.28
C ARG A 638 38.73 6.77 50.86
N THR A 639 37.46 6.59 50.70
CA THR A 639 36.83 6.15 49.41
C THR A 639 37.10 7.09 48.24
N GLY A 640 37.42 8.37 48.49
CA GLY A 640 37.76 9.35 47.45
C GLY A 640 39.22 9.35 47.03
N ASP A 641 40.12 8.66 47.80
CA ASP A 641 41.53 8.58 47.48
C ASP A 641 41.78 7.46 46.46
N ILE A 642 42.75 7.64 45.56
CA ILE A 642 43.09 6.67 44.51
C ILE A 642 44.25 5.82 45.01
N VAL A 643 43.98 4.56 45.30
CA VAL A 643 44.99 3.60 45.79
C VAL A 643 45.33 2.63 44.65
N SER A 644 46.62 2.49 44.34
CA SER A 644 47.11 1.69 43.22
C SER A 644 48.36 0.88 43.58
N ARG A 645 48.56 -0.17 42.76
CA ARG A 645 49.82 -0.91 42.73
C ARG A 645 50.52 -0.65 41.41
N MET A 646 51.73 -0.14 41.44
CA MET A 646 52.52 0.17 40.24
C MET A 646 53.22 -1.04 39.65
N GLY A 647 53.55 -2.01 40.45
CA GLY A 647 54.20 -3.26 40.12
C GLY A 647 55.03 -3.80 41.31
N GLY A 648 55.30 -5.09 41.35
CA GLY A 648 56.08 -5.68 42.41
C GLY A 648 55.58 -5.35 43.81
N ASP A 649 56.43 -4.65 44.60
CA ASP A 649 56.19 -4.20 45.96
C ASP A 649 55.78 -2.71 46.08
N GLU A 650 55.59 -2.03 44.93
CA GLU A 650 55.36 -0.58 44.88
C GLU A 650 53.85 -0.24 44.80
N PHE A 651 53.44 0.67 45.67
CA PHE A 651 52.09 1.24 45.72
C PHE A 651 52.18 2.75 45.62
N VAL A 652 51.26 3.34 44.85
CA VAL A 652 51.10 4.79 44.75
C VAL A 652 49.66 5.17 45.10
N ILE A 653 49.54 6.16 45.96
CA ILE A 653 48.25 6.64 46.40
C ILE A 653 48.15 8.13 46.14
N LEU A 654 47.05 8.59 45.56
CA LEU A 654 46.70 10.01 45.46
C LEU A 654 45.65 10.31 46.53
N GLY A 655 46.06 11.05 47.56
CA GLY A 655 45.14 11.61 48.54
C GLY A 655 44.53 12.91 48.02
N VAL A 656 43.21 12.90 47.92
CA VAL A 656 42.42 14.04 47.42
C VAL A 656 41.93 14.85 48.60
N GLU A 657 41.98 16.20 48.55
CA GLU A 657 41.66 17.08 49.70
C GLU A 657 42.44 16.68 50.99
N CYS A 658 43.70 16.35 50.84
CA CYS A 658 44.52 15.91 51.92
C CYS A 658 45.46 17.08 52.34
N PRO A 659 45.22 17.71 53.46
CA PRO A 659 46.08 18.83 53.93
C PRO A 659 47.43 18.32 54.40
N THR A 660 48.48 19.13 54.23
CA THR A 660 49.89 18.80 54.53
C THR A 660 50.09 18.28 55.94
N PHE A 661 49.37 18.83 56.98
CA PHE A 661 49.47 18.37 58.37
C PHE A 661 48.92 16.93 58.58
N ALA A 662 48.17 16.36 57.59
CA ALA A 662 47.64 15.02 57.72
C ALA A 662 48.63 13.93 57.27
N MET A 663 49.67 14.27 56.51
CA MET A 663 50.65 13.33 55.98
C MET A 663 51.28 12.42 57.04
N GLU A 664 51.84 13.01 58.08
CA GLU A 664 52.44 12.28 59.19
C GLU A 664 51.42 11.42 59.96
N ARG A 665 50.19 11.91 60.11
CA ARG A 665 49.11 11.14 60.75
C ARG A 665 48.73 9.92 59.94
N ILE A 666 48.64 10.07 58.60
CA ILE A 666 48.31 8.96 57.68
C ILE A 666 49.46 7.94 57.71
N ARG A 667 50.69 8.37 57.60
CA ARG A 667 51.88 7.50 57.72
C ARG A 667 51.89 6.72 59.04
N ASN A 668 51.70 7.37 60.15
CA ASN A 668 51.66 6.72 61.47
C ASN A 668 50.48 5.77 61.64
N ARG A 669 49.34 6.11 61.04
CA ARG A 669 48.17 5.20 60.93
C ARG A 669 48.52 3.92 60.21
N ILE A 670 49.14 4.03 59.03
CA ILE A 670 49.53 2.89 58.20
C ILE A 670 50.51 1.99 59.00
N TYR A 671 51.54 2.58 59.68
CA TYR A 671 52.49 1.81 60.47
C TYR A 671 51.83 1.07 61.62
N LYS A 672 50.93 1.74 62.37
CA LYS A 672 50.14 1.10 63.41
C LYS A 672 49.27 -0.05 62.90
N MET A 673 48.71 0.07 61.67
CA MET A 673 47.95 -1.01 61.10
C MET A 673 48.81 -2.21 60.72
N PHE A 674 50.01 -2.00 60.19
CA PHE A 674 51.02 -3.07 60.00
C PHE A 674 51.41 -3.73 61.30
N ASP A 675 51.69 -2.96 62.36
CA ASP A 675 52.03 -3.49 63.66
C ASP A 675 50.90 -4.33 64.26
N THR A 676 49.65 -3.85 64.15
CA THR A 676 48.45 -4.59 64.56
C THR A 676 48.32 -5.91 63.81
N PHE A 677 48.51 -5.85 62.47
CA PHE A 677 48.49 -7.06 61.65
C PHE A 677 49.58 -8.05 62.09
N ASN A 678 50.82 -7.60 62.32
CA ASN A 678 51.92 -8.45 62.66
C ASN A 678 51.68 -9.13 64.06
N ALA A 679 51.05 -8.43 64.98
CA ALA A 679 50.74 -8.98 66.31
C ALA A 679 49.69 -10.11 66.26
N CYS A 680 48.82 -10.11 65.23
CA CYS A 680 47.68 -11.04 65.10
C CYS A 680 47.86 -12.07 63.99
N SER A 681 48.79 -11.90 63.03
CA SER A 681 48.91 -12.67 61.84
C SER A 681 49.43 -14.09 62.01
N GLY A 682 50.19 -14.37 63.06
CA GLY A 682 50.87 -15.63 63.28
C GLY A 682 51.91 -16.00 62.23
N LYS A 683 52.26 -15.06 61.29
CA LYS A 683 53.23 -15.31 60.25
C LYS A 683 54.67 -15.29 60.81
N PRO A 684 55.57 -16.12 60.21
CA PRO A 684 56.99 -16.20 60.73
C PRO A 684 57.83 -14.99 60.31
N TYR A 685 57.22 -14.01 59.65
CA TYR A 685 57.84 -12.78 59.17
C TYR A 685 56.93 -11.58 59.44
N PRO A 686 57.47 -10.42 59.81
CA PRO A 686 56.71 -9.20 59.95
C PRO A 686 56.53 -8.54 58.57
N LEU A 687 55.32 -8.03 58.32
CA LEU A 687 55.07 -7.13 57.19
C LEU A 687 55.36 -5.68 57.59
N GLY A 688 55.99 -4.95 56.72
CA GLY A 688 56.28 -3.52 56.93
C GLY A 688 56.24 -2.81 55.57
N CYS A 689 56.04 -1.55 55.64
CA CYS A 689 55.98 -0.70 54.46
C CYS A 689 56.77 0.58 54.72
N SER A 690 57.60 1.01 53.82
CA SER A 690 58.23 2.33 53.87
C SER A 690 57.40 3.27 53.01
N ILE A 691 57.17 4.54 53.43
CA ILE A 691 56.26 5.48 52.80
C ILE A 691 56.93 6.84 52.69
N GLY A 692 57.03 7.32 51.44
CA GLY A 692 57.34 8.70 51.12
C GLY A 692 56.08 9.44 50.64
N PHE A 693 56.05 10.72 50.72
CA PHE A 693 54.94 11.53 50.25
C PHE A 693 55.46 12.88 49.72
N TYR A 694 54.68 13.43 48.78
CA TYR A 694 54.93 14.72 48.15
C TYR A 694 53.64 15.46 47.89
N GLU A 695 53.58 16.72 48.31
CA GLU A 695 52.44 17.60 48.04
C GLU A 695 52.50 18.16 46.64
N ILE A 696 51.36 18.11 45.90
CA ILE A 696 51.27 18.70 44.58
C ILE A 696 51.05 20.21 44.75
N PRO A 697 51.92 21.08 44.25
CA PRO A 697 51.78 22.53 44.37
C PRO A 697 50.53 23.01 43.56
N GLU A 698 49.74 23.92 44.17
CA GLU A 698 48.45 24.42 43.62
C GLU A 698 48.56 25.06 42.20
N ASN A 699 49.72 25.49 41.79
CA ASN A 699 49.94 26.20 40.50
C ASN A 699 50.90 25.50 39.53
N ALA A 700 51.23 24.25 39.74
CA ALA A 700 52.15 23.56 38.88
C ALA A 700 51.42 22.71 37.83
N ALA A 701 51.56 23.06 36.56
CA ALA A 701 51.42 22.14 35.45
C ALA A 701 52.49 21.03 35.54
N THR A 702 52.54 20.38 36.70
CA THR A 702 53.59 19.39 37.02
C THR A 702 53.11 18.05 36.48
N LEU A 703 53.94 17.43 35.65
CA LEU A 703 53.70 16.07 35.21
C LEU A 703 53.57 15.15 36.40
N LEU A 704 52.51 14.38 36.50
CA LEU A 704 52.22 13.45 37.59
C LEU A 704 53.36 12.48 37.84
N GLU A 705 54.11 12.10 36.80
CA GLU A 705 55.30 11.29 36.87
C GLU A 705 56.42 11.96 37.67
N THR A 706 56.56 13.28 37.58
CA THR A 706 57.57 14.05 38.34
C THR A 706 57.19 14.06 39.85
N VAL A 707 55.90 14.22 40.15
CA VAL A 707 55.42 14.19 41.53
C VAL A 707 55.63 12.80 42.17
N ILE A 708 55.33 11.74 41.43
CA ILE A 708 55.60 10.36 41.86
C ILE A 708 57.09 10.15 42.14
N SER A 709 57.96 10.64 41.25
CA SER A 709 59.38 10.54 41.43
C SER A 709 59.94 11.31 42.66
N GLN A 710 59.32 12.46 43.00
CA GLN A 710 59.64 13.19 44.21
C GLN A 710 59.18 12.41 45.47
N ALA A 711 57.99 11.83 45.48
CA ALA A 711 57.52 11.00 46.58
C ALA A 711 58.38 9.75 46.77
N ASP A 712 58.90 9.14 45.67
CA ASP A 712 59.86 8.03 45.74
C ASP A 712 61.24 8.47 46.35
N ALA A 713 61.72 9.66 45.93
CA ALA A 713 62.95 10.21 46.55
C ALA A 713 62.82 10.36 48.05
N TYR A 714 61.71 10.89 48.56
CA TYR A 714 61.40 10.95 50.00
C TYR A 714 61.29 9.56 50.66
N LEU A 715 60.76 8.57 49.93
CA LEU A 715 60.76 7.20 50.40
C LEU A 715 62.17 6.66 50.59
N TYR A 716 63.08 6.94 49.63
CA TYR A 716 64.47 6.49 49.74
C TYR A 716 65.20 7.10 50.93
N GLU A 717 65.04 8.40 51.20
CA GLU A 717 65.57 9.07 52.37
C GLU A 717 65.04 8.46 53.66
N GLU A 718 63.74 8.15 53.76
CA GLU A 718 63.14 7.50 54.94
C GLU A 718 63.70 6.09 55.17
N LYS A 719 63.89 5.29 54.09
CA LYS A 719 64.53 3.98 54.13
C LYS A 719 65.97 4.11 54.67
N ALA A 720 66.74 5.09 54.25
CA ALA A 720 68.10 5.34 54.74
C ALA A 720 68.12 5.74 56.21
N ARG A 721 67.21 6.63 56.66
CA ARG A 721 67.10 7.06 58.04
C ARG A 721 66.71 5.90 58.96
N ARG A 722 65.76 5.05 58.62
CA ARG A 722 65.37 3.85 59.35
C ARG A 722 66.47 2.81 59.46
N LYS A 723 67.30 2.66 58.45
CA LYS A 723 68.47 1.76 58.44
C LYS A 723 69.53 2.26 59.39
N ALA A 724 69.73 3.58 59.46
CA ALA A 724 70.71 4.19 60.42
C ALA A 724 70.27 4.05 61.88
N LEU A 725 68.97 4.25 62.17
CA LEU A 725 68.40 4.08 63.54
C LEU A 725 68.48 2.62 64.00
N ARG A 726 68.16 1.64 63.12
CA ARG A 726 68.31 0.20 63.50
C ARG A 726 69.78 -0.22 63.65
N GLY A 727 70.70 0.45 62.95
CA GLY A 727 72.15 0.25 63.14
C GLY A 727 72.67 0.79 64.48
N ALA A 728 72.07 1.88 64.92
CA ALA A 728 72.39 2.47 66.26
C ALA A 728 71.86 1.61 67.45
N GLU A 729 70.60 1.10 67.31
CA GLU A 729 70.00 0.19 68.33
C GLU A 729 70.77 -1.18 68.41
N ALA A 730 71.28 -1.67 67.23
CA ALA A 730 72.08 -2.90 67.20
C ALA A 730 73.50 -2.67 67.74
N GLY A 731 73.97 -1.41 67.78
CA GLY A 731 75.26 -1.01 68.40
C GLY A 731 75.19 -0.92 69.88
N GLU A 732 74.08 -0.53 70.48
CA GLU A 732 73.92 -0.45 71.94
C GLU A 732 73.73 -1.82 72.62
N THR A 733 73.25 -2.83 71.94
CA THR A 733 73.11 -4.20 72.46
C THR A 733 74.44 -4.99 72.46
N ARG A 734 75.54 -4.46 71.91
CA ARG A 734 76.84 -5.13 71.89
C ARG A 734 77.81 -4.65 72.95
N THR A 735 77.46 -3.79 73.89
CA THR A 735 78.39 -3.24 74.94
C THR A 735 78.15 -3.77 76.32
N THR A 736 77.31 -4.77 76.57
CA THR A 736 77.17 -5.40 77.92
C THR A 736 77.13 -6.92 77.77
N ASP A 737 78.28 -7.52 77.46
CA ASP A 737 78.65 -8.85 77.93
C ASP A 737 80.12 -9.15 77.59
N ARG A 738 81.01 -8.63 78.47
CA ARG A 738 82.36 -9.13 78.60
C ARG A 738 82.58 -9.33 80.10
N ARG A 739 82.42 -10.58 80.62
CA ARG A 739 83.19 -11.18 81.71
C ARG A 739 82.83 -12.67 81.87
N HIS A 740 83.70 -13.49 81.63
CA HIS A 740 84.70 -14.25 82.19
C HIS A 740 84.81 -15.71 81.64
N PRO A 741 85.97 -16.32 81.80
CA PRO A 741 86.44 -17.39 80.93
C PRO A 741 86.43 -18.72 81.74
N PRO A 742 87.35 -19.73 81.51
CA PRO A 742 87.28 -20.79 80.49
C PRO A 742 87.16 -22.18 81.15
N HIS A 743 87.00 -23.20 80.50
CA HIS A 743 87.61 -24.54 80.68
C HIS A 743 86.90 -25.60 79.83
N ARG A 744 87.61 -26.19 79.06
CA ARG A 744 88.22 -27.34 78.43
C ARG A 744 87.72 -27.56 77.03
#